data_f5883008a921d9c7ac6c1e100a3b07d6
#
_entry.id   f5883008a921d9c7ac6c1e100a3b07d6
#
_cell.length_a   1.000
_cell.length_b   1.000
_cell.length_c   1.000
_cell.angle_alpha   90.00
_cell.angle_beta   90.00
_cell.angle_gamma   90.00
#
_symmetry.space_group_name_H-M   'P 1'
#
loop_
_entity.id
_entity.type
_entity.pdbx_description
1 polymer ?
#
loop_
_entity_poly.entity_id
_entity_poly.type
_entity_poly.pdbx_seq_one_letter_code
_entity_poly.pdbx_strand_id
1 'polypeptide(L)'
;MPQGDIEATVYAPDGAIAAQAKIAVAGQAEAEIGLRVDSPAAWSPDKPNLYRLELRLGEGSRTLDAWRDSFGFRTIEARDGRIFLNGKPLYLRGALDQDYYPDGICTPPSLKFLEDQLLKAKSFGLNCLRIHIKVPDPRYYEVADRLGMLVWTELPNFEYFTDAAGARAKETLKGILDRDSNHPSIIAWTIINEDWGTQLPEDEDHRRWLAEMYDWMKALDPNRMVVDNSPCQPNFHVKSDINDYHYYRCLPERRAEWDALTKEFASADSWTYSPHGDSRQTGKEPLLVSEFGVWGLPHPDKLAEEDGSEPWWMETGQSWGDGAAYPHGMKQRFDVLRLDRVFGTFEKFVDATQWHQFYNLKYQIESMRSYASISGYVLTELTDVHWEANGLMDMRRNPRIFQERFAEINTDVVIIPKTERWAYWCGETIEIAPSVAVGMADLPAGCALEWSLEEHQEGGRLPLEAPESMSVQALGRINMIVPELDAPAQLRIAFVLRDATGFEIARNNLEVSAYPKLKVDTSLRVWSVHREILDRFTALGYLAAPDAENADVVVVRSVDAEDVEAIRQGGRYLMFAGDDPEQKFIRRDEPPMQPPYMRDAADPSDGGSTTRARRRASGTGLSDMDRRFPTIGIHQRNGTMWRGDWITSFNWLRRHAAFAQFPGGPLLDLAFERVLPHHVLTGFRPWEIE
;
A
#
# COMPACT_ATOMS: atom_id res chain seq x y z
N MET A 1 34.88 18.50 -39.66
CA MET A 1 34.36 17.22 -39.15
C MET A 1 35.49 16.20 -39.23
N PRO A 2 35.59 15.26 -38.29
CA PRO A 2 36.68 14.30 -38.25
C PRO A 2 36.67 13.39 -39.50
N GLN A 3 37.86 13.06 -39.96
CA GLN A 3 38.09 12.01 -40.94
C GLN A 3 38.83 10.89 -40.24
N GLY A 4 38.44 9.65 -40.47
CA GLY A 4 39.10 8.54 -39.82
C GLY A 4 38.24 7.27 -39.83
N ASP A 5 38.46 6.41 -38.85
CA ASP A 5 37.71 5.19 -38.70
C ASP A 5 37.02 5.17 -37.34
N ILE A 6 35.76 4.69 -37.30
CA ILE A 6 35.10 4.30 -36.03
C ILE A 6 35.21 2.78 -35.90
N GLU A 7 35.80 2.35 -34.80
CA GLU A 7 35.85 0.95 -34.38
C GLU A 7 34.89 0.75 -33.23
N ALA A 8 33.95 -0.19 -33.38
CA ALA A 8 32.97 -0.57 -32.37
C ALA A 8 33.28 -1.98 -31.90
N THR A 9 33.47 -2.14 -30.60
CA THR A 9 33.72 -3.45 -29.96
C THR A 9 32.71 -3.69 -28.88
N VAL A 10 31.99 -4.82 -28.94
CA VAL A 10 31.07 -5.30 -27.90
C VAL A 10 31.74 -6.41 -27.10
N TYR A 11 31.79 -6.21 -25.79
CA TYR A 11 32.27 -7.21 -24.84
C TYR A 11 31.08 -7.89 -24.16
N ALA A 12 31.12 -9.20 -24.09
CA ALA A 12 30.15 -10.01 -23.33
C ALA A 12 30.32 -9.81 -21.79
N PRO A 13 29.36 -10.26 -20.98
CA PRO A 13 29.44 -10.15 -19.51
C PRO A 13 30.70 -10.79 -18.88
N ASP A 14 31.27 -11.79 -19.52
CA ASP A 14 32.52 -12.45 -19.09
C ASP A 14 33.79 -11.73 -19.59
N GLY A 15 33.64 -10.62 -20.33
CA GLY A 15 34.72 -9.83 -20.87
C GLY A 15 35.25 -10.27 -22.24
N ALA A 16 34.75 -11.38 -22.81
CA ALA A 16 35.11 -11.80 -24.16
C ALA A 16 34.55 -10.84 -25.23
N ILE A 17 35.21 -10.71 -26.36
CA ILE A 17 34.69 -9.94 -27.50
C ILE A 17 33.53 -10.73 -28.12
N ALA A 18 32.33 -10.15 -28.07
CA ALA A 18 31.10 -10.73 -28.61
C ALA A 18 30.86 -10.32 -30.06
N ALA A 19 31.24 -9.08 -30.43
CA ALA A 19 31.14 -8.57 -31.77
C ALA A 19 32.14 -7.41 -31.96
N GLN A 20 32.59 -7.21 -33.22
CA GLN A 20 33.44 -6.09 -33.57
C GLN A 20 33.18 -5.66 -35.02
N ALA A 21 33.17 -4.38 -35.27
CA ALA A 21 33.09 -3.80 -36.62
C ALA A 21 33.85 -2.51 -36.72
N LYS A 22 34.23 -2.15 -37.93
CA LYS A 22 34.96 -0.93 -38.21
C LYS A 22 34.41 -0.28 -39.49
N ILE A 23 34.16 1.01 -39.45
CA ILE A 23 33.73 1.79 -40.61
C ILE A 23 34.58 3.03 -40.78
N ALA A 24 34.81 3.43 -42.04
CA ALA A 24 35.44 4.69 -42.34
C ALA A 24 34.43 5.85 -42.27
N VAL A 25 34.85 6.98 -41.70
CA VAL A 25 34.05 8.20 -41.63
C VAL A 25 34.80 9.35 -42.31
N ALA A 26 34.13 10.07 -43.17
CA ALA A 26 34.71 11.13 -44.00
C ALA A 26 33.91 12.44 -43.89
N GLY A 27 33.83 12.98 -42.64
CA GLY A 27 33.21 14.26 -42.36
C GLY A 27 31.68 14.27 -42.28
N GLN A 28 31.03 13.10 -42.16
CA GLN A 28 29.62 13.02 -41.85
C GLN A 28 29.35 13.28 -40.34
N ALA A 29 28.18 13.81 -40.04
CA ALA A 29 27.73 14.06 -38.66
C ALA A 29 27.26 12.79 -37.95
N GLU A 30 26.75 11.82 -38.69
CA GLU A 30 26.19 10.56 -38.21
C GLU A 30 26.76 9.37 -38.99
N ALA A 31 26.92 8.26 -38.30
CA ALA A 31 27.34 6.99 -38.91
C ALA A 31 26.63 5.83 -38.22
N GLU A 32 26.19 4.85 -38.98
CA GLU A 32 25.52 3.63 -38.48
C GLU A 32 26.47 2.44 -38.61
N ILE A 33 26.59 1.67 -37.53
CA ILE A 33 27.40 0.46 -37.46
C ILE A 33 26.54 -0.71 -37.03
N GLY A 34 26.33 -1.67 -37.92
CA GLY A 34 25.65 -2.92 -37.58
C GLY A 34 26.58 -3.89 -36.87
N LEU A 35 26.22 -4.33 -35.67
CA LEU A 35 26.91 -5.36 -34.89
C LEU A 35 25.95 -6.51 -34.61
N ARG A 36 26.39 -7.74 -34.76
CA ARG A 36 25.61 -8.92 -34.44
C ARG A 36 26.26 -9.70 -33.32
N VAL A 37 25.48 -9.97 -32.26
CA VAL A 37 25.87 -10.86 -31.16
C VAL A 37 25.08 -12.15 -31.30
N ASP A 38 25.77 -13.26 -31.49
CA ASP A 38 25.13 -14.57 -31.64
C ASP A 38 24.83 -15.17 -30.26
N SER A 39 23.55 -15.63 -30.06
CA SER A 39 23.08 -16.26 -28.82
C SER A 39 23.37 -15.43 -27.56
N PRO A 40 22.89 -14.19 -27.47
CA PRO A 40 23.22 -13.30 -26.37
C PRO A 40 22.68 -13.85 -25.02
N ALA A 41 23.48 -13.67 -23.97
CA ALA A 41 23.02 -13.89 -22.60
C ALA A 41 21.95 -12.85 -22.24
N ALA A 42 20.74 -13.29 -21.95
CA ALA A 42 19.65 -12.37 -21.62
C ALA A 42 19.88 -11.72 -20.25
N TRP A 43 19.50 -10.45 -20.14
CA TRP A 43 19.42 -9.71 -18.89
C TRP A 43 18.13 -10.07 -18.16
N SER A 44 18.22 -10.27 -16.84
CA SER A 44 17.05 -10.42 -15.94
C SER A 44 17.41 -9.97 -14.52
N PRO A 45 16.42 -9.78 -13.61
CA PRO A 45 16.68 -9.45 -12.21
C PRO A 45 17.64 -10.41 -11.49
N ASP A 46 17.58 -11.71 -11.82
CA ASP A 46 18.43 -12.74 -11.23
C ASP A 46 19.79 -12.89 -11.92
N LYS A 47 19.85 -12.48 -13.19
CA LYS A 47 21.06 -12.54 -14.04
C LYS A 47 21.20 -11.25 -14.82
N PRO A 48 21.69 -10.17 -14.20
CA PRO A 48 21.83 -8.86 -14.82
C PRO A 48 23.00 -8.82 -15.80
N ASN A 49 22.91 -9.60 -16.87
CA ASN A 49 23.94 -9.72 -17.90
C ASN A 49 24.02 -8.43 -18.74
N LEU A 50 25.03 -7.63 -18.51
CA LEU A 50 25.32 -6.41 -19.25
C LEU A 50 26.46 -6.61 -20.23
N TYR A 51 26.28 -6.18 -21.43
CA TYR A 51 27.29 -6.04 -22.47
C TYR A 51 27.88 -4.65 -22.41
N ARG A 52 29.17 -4.53 -22.71
CA ARG A 52 29.87 -3.25 -22.79
C ARG A 52 30.20 -2.92 -24.24
N LEU A 53 29.76 -1.77 -24.71
CA LEU A 53 30.13 -1.21 -26.00
C LEU A 53 31.28 -0.23 -25.81
N GLU A 54 32.33 -0.38 -26.60
CA GLU A 54 33.39 0.61 -26.77
C GLU A 54 33.40 1.12 -28.23
N LEU A 55 33.31 2.43 -28.37
CA LEU A 55 33.50 3.12 -29.65
C LEU A 55 34.82 3.87 -29.60
N ARG A 56 35.62 3.75 -30.63
CA ARG A 56 36.88 4.50 -30.81
C ARG A 56 36.89 5.18 -32.17
N LEU A 57 37.03 6.49 -32.16
CA LEU A 57 37.30 7.27 -33.38
C LEU A 57 38.82 7.42 -33.51
N GLY A 58 39.37 6.99 -34.62
CA GLY A 58 40.82 7.00 -34.85
C GLY A 58 41.18 7.52 -36.21
N GLU A 59 42.40 8.08 -36.29
CA GLU A 59 43.04 8.46 -37.56
C GLU A 59 44.38 7.75 -37.65
N GLY A 60 44.47 6.72 -38.46
CA GLY A 60 45.66 5.82 -38.44
C GLY A 60 45.86 5.16 -37.10
N SER A 61 47.02 5.40 -36.46
CA SER A 61 47.30 4.86 -35.10
C SER A 61 46.87 5.76 -33.95
N ARG A 62 46.36 6.97 -34.25
CA ARG A 62 45.95 7.95 -33.23
C ARG A 62 44.48 7.79 -32.89
N THR A 63 44.18 7.61 -31.60
CA THR A 63 42.82 7.72 -31.05
C THR A 63 42.46 9.20 -30.93
N LEU A 64 41.40 9.64 -31.57
CA LEU A 64 40.86 11.01 -31.50
C LEU A 64 39.86 11.15 -30.38
N ASP A 65 38.98 10.16 -30.23
CA ASP A 65 37.95 10.11 -29.18
C ASP A 65 37.56 8.66 -28.86
N ALA A 66 36.99 8.44 -27.68
CA ALA A 66 36.49 7.15 -27.28
C ALA A 66 35.26 7.30 -26.37
N TRP A 67 34.27 6.44 -26.58
CA TRP A 67 33.06 6.41 -25.81
C TRP A 67 32.76 4.98 -25.36
N ARG A 68 32.10 4.85 -24.18
CA ARG A 68 31.73 3.57 -23.59
C ARG A 68 30.34 3.63 -23.05
N ASP A 69 29.62 2.54 -23.22
CA ASP A 69 28.29 2.36 -22.68
C ASP A 69 28.02 0.89 -22.34
N SER A 70 26.96 0.63 -21.60
CA SER A 70 26.48 -0.71 -21.28
C SER A 70 25.04 -0.89 -21.76
N PHE A 71 24.70 -2.11 -22.12
CA PHE A 71 23.33 -2.48 -22.53
C PHE A 71 23.06 -3.95 -22.21
N GLY A 72 21.78 -4.32 -22.22
CA GLY A 72 21.36 -5.71 -22.01
C GLY A 72 20.35 -6.17 -23.03
N PHE A 73 20.40 -7.46 -23.37
CA PHE A 73 19.39 -8.08 -24.23
C PHE A 73 18.25 -8.63 -23.38
N ARG A 74 17.03 -8.18 -23.64
CA ARG A 74 15.83 -8.76 -23.00
C ARG A 74 14.60 -8.49 -23.87
N THR A 75 13.53 -9.26 -23.63
CA THR A 75 12.18 -8.98 -24.11
C THR A 75 11.26 -8.75 -22.92
N ILE A 76 10.32 -7.81 -23.04
CA ILE A 76 9.25 -7.56 -22.08
C ILE A 76 7.95 -7.37 -22.85
N GLU A 77 6.89 -8.03 -22.45
CA GLU A 77 5.59 -7.97 -23.15
C GLU A 77 4.43 -8.23 -22.18
N ALA A 78 3.35 -7.50 -22.40
CA ALA A 78 2.05 -7.76 -21.80
C ALA A 78 1.20 -8.57 -22.80
N ARG A 79 0.76 -9.75 -22.40
CA ARG A 79 -0.13 -10.61 -23.25
C ARG A 79 -0.91 -11.59 -22.38
N ASP A 80 -2.10 -11.92 -22.84
CA ASP A 80 -2.95 -12.95 -22.22
C ASP A 80 -3.12 -12.78 -20.71
N GLY A 81 -3.27 -11.52 -20.25
CA GLY A 81 -3.46 -11.15 -18.86
C GLY A 81 -2.19 -11.23 -17.99
N ARG A 82 -1.02 -11.35 -18.57
CA ARG A 82 0.25 -11.51 -17.84
C ARG A 82 1.38 -10.70 -18.45
N ILE A 83 2.39 -10.42 -17.62
CA ILE A 83 3.67 -9.85 -18.06
C ILE A 83 4.66 -10.99 -18.30
N PHE A 84 5.44 -10.89 -19.37
CA PHE A 84 6.49 -11.85 -19.70
C PHE A 84 7.84 -11.14 -19.84
N LEU A 85 8.84 -11.65 -19.14
CA LEU A 85 10.24 -11.25 -19.30
C LEU A 85 11.02 -12.41 -19.92
N ASN A 86 11.64 -12.18 -21.08
CA ASN A 86 12.37 -13.21 -21.82
C ASN A 86 11.51 -14.47 -22.09
N GLY A 87 10.22 -14.26 -22.38
CA GLY A 87 9.26 -15.32 -22.64
C GLY A 87 8.77 -16.10 -21.41
N LYS A 88 9.22 -15.76 -20.20
CA LYS A 88 8.75 -16.36 -18.94
C LYS A 88 7.80 -15.41 -18.22
N PRO A 89 6.74 -15.93 -17.57
CA PRO A 89 5.84 -15.12 -16.78
C PRO A 89 6.60 -14.37 -15.68
N LEU A 90 6.17 -13.15 -15.42
CA LEU A 90 6.74 -12.28 -14.39
C LEU A 90 5.63 -11.78 -13.45
N TYR A 91 5.79 -12.05 -12.15
CA TYR A 91 4.96 -11.43 -11.11
C TYR A 91 5.66 -10.19 -10.57
N LEU A 92 5.06 -9.00 -10.74
CA LEU A 92 5.65 -7.77 -10.24
C LEU A 92 5.39 -7.61 -8.74
N ARG A 93 6.47 -7.43 -7.98
CA ARG A 93 6.47 -7.03 -6.57
C ARG A 93 7.15 -5.68 -6.48
N GLY A 94 6.37 -4.64 -6.68
CA GLY A 94 6.88 -3.28 -6.81
C GLY A 94 6.71 -2.42 -5.57
N ALA A 95 7.47 -1.34 -5.53
CA ALA A 95 7.23 -0.19 -4.68
C ALA A 95 7.36 1.09 -5.50
N LEU A 96 6.50 2.07 -5.19
CA LEU A 96 6.59 3.41 -5.71
C LEU A 96 7.81 4.09 -5.10
N ASP A 97 8.62 4.77 -5.90
CA ASP A 97 9.77 5.56 -5.47
C ASP A 97 9.64 6.99 -6.01
N GLN A 98 9.40 7.92 -5.13
CA GLN A 98 9.34 9.34 -5.51
C GLN A 98 10.74 9.93 -5.73
N ASP A 99 11.79 9.17 -5.43
CA ASP A 99 13.19 9.52 -5.71
C ASP A 99 13.58 10.87 -5.09
N TYR A 100 13.13 11.14 -3.83
CA TYR A 100 13.55 12.30 -3.05
C TYR A 100 14.63 11.93 -2.02
N TYR A 101 15.50 12.88 -1.73
CA TYR A 101 16.68 12.68 -0.88
C TYR A 101 16.78 13.79 0.18
N PRO A 102 17.32 13.49 1.39
CA PRO A 102 17.39 14.45 2.48
C PRO A 102 18.11 15.76 2.11
N ASP A 103 19.28 15.65 1.47
CA ASP A 103 20.14 16.81 1.23
C ASP A 103 20.08 17.29 -0.21
N GLY A 104 19.93 16.39 -1.16
CA GLY A 104 19.93 16.69 -2.60
C GLY A 104 18.56 16.98 -3.21
N ILE A 105 17.49 16.86 -2.44
CA ILE A 105 16.08 16.94 -2.87
C ILE A 105 15.80 15.96 -4.01
N CYS A 106 16.15 16.30 -5.24
CA CYS A 106 15.94 15.51 -6.47
C CYS A 106 17.20 14.80 -6.97
N THR A 107 18.33 14.93 -6.26
CA THR A 107 19.60 14.37 -6.71
C THR A 107 20.16 13.43 -5.63
N PRO A 108 20.48 12.18 -5.97
CA PRO A 108 21.04 11.25 -5.02
C PRO A 108 22.41 11.73 -4.52
N PRO A 109 22.71 11.57 -3.21
CA PRO A 109 23.95 12.05 -2.63
C PRO A 109 25.21 11.41 -3.24
N SER A 110 25.09 10.14 -3.65
CA SER A 110 26.21 9.40 -4.27
C SER A 110 25.70 8.13 -4.97
N LEU A 111 26.53 7.56 -5.85
CA LEU A 111 26.30 6.26 -6.45
C LEU A 111 26.14 5.15 -5.40
N LYS A 112 26.97 5.18 -4.35
CA LYS A 112 26.89 4.22 -3.25
C LYS A 112 25.57 4.31 -2.49
N PHE A 113 25.00 5.51 -2.36
CA PHE A 113 23.70 5.70 -1.71
C PHE A 113 22.59 5.03 -2.55
N LEU A 114 22.60 5.21 -3.86
CA LEU A 114 21.67 4.53 -4.77
C LEU A 114 21.82 3.01 -4.72
N GLU A 115 23.06 2.49 -4.73
CA GLU A 115 23.31 1.06 -4.59
C GLU A 115 22.73 0.49 -3.30
N ASP A 116 22.96 1.16 -2.18
CA ASP A 116 22.43 0.76 -0.87
C ASP A 116 20.88 0.78 -0.85
N GLN A 117 20.26 1.83 -1.42
CA GLN A 117 18.83 1.93 -1.56
C GLN A 117 18.23 0.76 -2.34
N LEU A 118 18.79 0.45 -3.52
CA LEU A 118 18.28 -0.62 -4.38
C LEU A 118 18.54 -2.02 -3.78
N LEU A 119 19.67 -2.21 -3.10
CA LEU A 119 19.94 -3.45 -2.36
C LEU A 119 18.97 -3.65 -1.20
N LYS A 120 18.63 -2.58 -0.47
CA LYS A 120 17.58 -2.62 0.56
C LYS A 120 16.22 -2.92 -0.05
N ALA A 121 15.87 -2.32 -1.19
CA ALA A 121 14.64 -2.66 -1.90
C ALA A 121 14.58 -4.16 -2.23
N LYS A 122 15.66 -4.75 -2.75
CA LYS A 122 15.75 -6.19 -2.99
C LYS A 122 15.63 -7.01 -1.72
N SER A 123 16.17 -6.55 -0.59
CA SER A 123 16.08 -7.24 0.70
C SER A 123 14.67 -7.25 1.27
N PHE A 124 13.79 -6.32 0.84
CA PHE A 124 12.34 -6.39 1.07
C PHE A 124 11.60 -7.34 0.12
N GLY A 125 12.29 -8.04 -0.79
CA GLY A 125 11.69 -8.92 -1.78
C GLY A 125 11.13 -8.22 -3.01
N LEU A 126 11.40 -6.93 -3.18
CA LEU A 126 10.98 -6.15 -4.35
C LEU A 126 11.80 -6.55 -5.58
N ASN A 127 11.16 -6.58 -6.75
CA ASN A 127 11.78 -6.79 -8.05
C ASN A 127 11.55 -5.64 -9.03
N CYS A 128 10.73 -4.65 -8.65
CA CYS A 128 10.41 -3.49 -9.48
C CYS A 128 10.32 -2.22 -8.62
N LEU A 129 10.78 -1.09 -9.15
CA LEU A 129 10.55 0.23 -8.59
C LEU A 129 9.83 1.10 -9.63
N ARG A 130 8.74 1.74 -9.21
CA ARG A 130 7.99 2.68 -10.03
C ARG A 130 8.41 4.09 -9.68
N ILE A 131 9.14 4.73 -10.59
CA ILE A 131 9.60 6.12 -10.41
C ILE A 131 8.42 7.05 -10.65
N HIS A 132 7.91 7.62 -9.58
CA HIS A 132 6.65 8.34 -9.57
C HIS A 132 6.81 9.78 -10.06
N ILE A 133 6.10 10.10 -11.15
CA ILE A 133 5.94 11.44 -11.76
C ILE A 133 7.23 12.28 -11.86
N LYS A 134 8.36 11.63 -12.08
CA LYS A 134 9.68 12.25 -12.06
C LYS A 134 10.63 11.65 -13.09
N VAL A 135 11.56 12.45 -13.55
CA VAL A 135 12.74 11.99 -14.33
C VAL A 135 13.90 11.83 -13.36
N PRO A 136 14.33 10.59 -13.07
CA PRO A 136 15.41 10.36 -12.11
C PRO A 136 16.78 10.74 -12.69
N ASP A 137 17.78 10.83 -11.82
CA ASP A 137 19.18 10.91 -12.21
C ASP A 137 19.56 9.70 -13.07
N PRO A 138 20.30 9.86 -14.19
CA PRO A 138 20.67 8.74 -15.07
C PRO A 138 21.37 7.58 -14.33
N ARG A 139 22.14 7.88 -13.29
CA ARG A 139 22.82 6.88 -12.46
C ARG A 139 21.83 5.90 -11.78
N TYR A 140 20.58 6.30 -11.62
CA TYR A 140 19.54 5.41 -11.07
C TYR A 140 19.36 4.16 -11.95
N TYR A 141 19.23 4.39 -13.26
CA TYR A 141 19.08 3.28 -14.21
C TYR A 141 20.36 2.45 -14.37
N GLU A 142 21.53 3.07 -14.35
CA GLU A 142 22.81 2.36 -14.37
C GLU A 142 22.94 1.38 -13.18
N VAL A 143 22.52 1.82 -11.99
CA VAL A 143 22.50 0.97 -10.80
C VAL A 143 21.42 -0.11 -10.91
N ALA A 144 20.22 0.22 -11.38
CA ALA A 144 19.15 -0.73 -11.59
C ALA A 144 19.53 -1.82 -12.59
N ASP A 145 20.16 -1.44 -13.71
CA ASP A 145 20.67 -2.40 -14.71
C ASP A 145 21.69 -3.36 -14.12
N ARG A 146 22.62 -2.85 -13.32
CA ARG A 146 23.72 -3.63 -12.74
C ARG A 146 23.24 -4.52 -11.61
N LEU A 147 22.32 -4.07 -10.80
CA LEU A 147 21.77 -4.83 -9.67
C LEU A 147 20.60 -5.75 -10.04
N GLY A 148 20.06 -5.63 -11.25
CA GLY A 148 18.90 -6.39 -11.67
C GLY A 148 17.63 -5.95 -10.94
N MET A 149 17.30 -4.65 -11.00
CA MET A 149 16.04 -4.08 -10.52
C MET A 149 15.24 -3.60 -11.72
N LEU A 150 14.00 -4.07 -11.85
CA LEU A 150 13.10 -3.56 -12.88
C LEU A 150 12.66 -2.15 -12.52
N VAL A 151 12.46 -1.31 -13.52
CA VAL A 151 12.02 0.08 -13.34
C VAL A 151 10.82 0.37 -14.23
N TRP A 152 9.81 0.95 -13.64
CA TRP A 152 8.66 1.52 -14.32
C TRP A 152 8.76 3.04 -14.19
N THR A 153 8.86 3.75 -15.30
CA THR A 153 9.17 5.18 -15.37
C THR A 153 7.98 5.99 -15.81
N GLU A 154 7.83 7.19 -15.27
CA GLU A 154 6.70 8.08 -15.54
C GLU A 154 7.15 9.45 -16.06
N LEU A 155 6.27 10.06 -16.87
CA LEU A 155 6.40 11.47 -17.20
C LEU A 155 6.09 12.31 -15.95
N PRO A 156 6.85 13.37 -15.64
CA PRO A 156 6.43 14.36 -14.66
C PRO A 156 5.07 14.96 -15.03
N ASN A 157 4.12 14.92 -14.12
CA ASN A 157 2.79 15.46 -14.35
C ASN A 157 2.81 16.98 -14.50
N PHE A 158 1.76 17.52 -15.07
CA PHE A 158 1.49 18.96 -15.16
C PHE A 158 0.17 19.26 -14.42
N GLU A 159 0.02 20.49 -13.96
CA GLU A 159 -1.12 20.85 -13.10
C GLU A 159 -2.40 21.13 -13.92
N TYR A 160 -2.24 21.67 -15.13
CA TYR A 160 -3.35 21.98 -16.04
C TYR A 160 -2.99 21.61 -17.46
N PHE A 161 -3.90 20.90 -18.14
CA PHE A 161 -3.78 20.62 -19.56
C PHE A 161 -4.02 21.88 -20.38
N THR A 162 -3.10 22.10 -21.31
CA THR A 162 -3.21 23.08 -22.40
C THR A 162 -2.47 22.51 -23.61
N ASP A 163 -2.71 23.03 -24.81
CA ASP A 163 -1.96 22.62 -26.01
C ASP A 163 -0.44 22.73 -25.78
N ALA A 164 -0.01 23.78 -25.09
CA ALA A 164 1.39 23.98 -24.76
C ALA A 164 1.92 22.95 -23.73
N ALA A 165 1.10 22.54 -22.77
CA ALA A 165 1.46 21.48 -21.82
C ALA A 165 1.55 20.13 -22.53
N GLY A 166 0.59 19.80 -23.39
CA GLY A 166 0.62 18.58 -24.21
C GLY A 166 1.84 18.52 -25.14
N ALA A 167 2.20 19.65 -25.78
CA ALA A 167 3.40 19.73 -26.60
C ALA A 167 4.69 19.51 -25.78
N ARG A 168 4.81 20.13 -24.60
CA ARG A 168 5.95 19.93 -23.68
C ARG A 168 6.01 18.50 -23.14
N ALA A 169 4.88 17.90 -22.81
CA ALA A 169 4.80 16.50 -22.39
C ALA A 169 5.43 15.58 -23.46
N LYS A 170 5.07 15.83 -24.72
CA LYS A 170 5.60 15.07 -25.86
C LYS A 170 7.11 15.31 -26.05
N GLU A 171 7.57 16.54 -25.94
CA GLU A 171 9.00 16.89 -26.02
C GLU A 171 9.79 16.24 -24.86
N THR A 172 9.26 16.30 -23.64
CA THR A 172 9.88 15.69 -22.45
C THR A 172 9.97 14.17 -22.57
N LEU A 173 8.88 13.49 -22.97
CA LEU A 173 8.90 12.05 -23.22
C LEU A 173 9.90 11.66 -24.30
N LYS A 174 9.98 12.44 -25.39
CA LYS A 174 11.00 12.21 -26.42
C LYS A 174 12.41 12.30 -25.86
N GLY A 175 12.68 13.32 -25.02
CA GLY A 175 13.98 13.48 -24.36
C GLY A 175 14.30 12.34 -23.38
N ILE A 176 13.30 11.84 -22.65
CA ILE A 176 13.43 10.66 -21.78
C ILE A 176 13.80 9.44 -22.62
N LEU A 177 13.07 9.17 -23.71
CA LEU A 177 13.34 8.04 -24.58
C LEU A 177 14.73 8.12 -25.20
N ASP A 178 15.12 9.30 -25.69
CA ASP A 178 16.44 9.50 -26.32
C ASP A 178 17.59 9.26 -25.33
N ARG A 179 17.39 9.57 -24.04
CA ARG A 179 18.38 9.37 -23.00
C ARG A 179 18.39 7.95 -22.45
N ASP A 180 17.19 7.40 -22.16
CA ASP A 180 17.05 6.26 -21.24
C ASP A 180 16.61 4.94 -21.93
N SER A 181 16.25 4.97 -23.22
CA SER A 181 15.73 3.76 -23.91
C SER A 181 16.73 2.59 -24.00
N ASN A 182 18.03 2.84 -23.77
CA ASN A 182 19.05 1.79 -23.81
C ASN A 182 19.10 0.94 -22.52
N HIS A 183 18.46 1.39 -21.42
CA HIS A 183 18.49 0.68 -20.15
C HIS A 183 17.59 -0.57 -20.15
N PRO A 184 18.13 -1.79 -19.93
CA PRO A 184 17.33 -3.02 -19.89
C PRO A 184 16.42 -3.11 -18.67
N SER A 185 16.71 -2.40 -17.59
CA SER A 185 15.88 -2.35 -16.39
C SER A 185 14.52 -1.70 -16.62
N ILE A 186 14.40 -0.75 -17.55
CA ILE A 186 13.14 -0.04 -17.83
C ILE A 186 12.18 -0.97 -18.57
N ILE A 187 11.01 -1.22 -17.98
CA ILE A 187 10.01 -2.14 -18.52
C ILE A 187 8.71 -1.47 -18.97
N ALA A 188 8.40 -0.31 -18.42
CA ALA A 188 7.16 0.40 -18.71
C ALA A 188 7.36 1.92 -18.64
N TRP A 189 6.52 2.64 -19.38
CA TRP A 189 6.40 4.09 -19.42
C TRP A 189 4.97 4.49 -19.06
N THR A 190 4.77 5.49 -18.18
CA THR A 190 3.46 6.07 -17.88
C THR A 190 3.39 7.50 -18.40
N ILE A 191 2.28 7.85 -19.05
CA ILE A 191 2.05 9.16 -19.63
C ILE A 191 1.54 10.14 -18.58
N ILE A 192 0.46 9.77 -17.84
CA ILE A 192 -0.04 10.57 -16.72
C ILE A 192 -0.40 9.67 -15.54
N ASN A 193 -0.43 10.24 -14.33
CA ASN A 193 -0.87 9.59 -13.11
C ASN A 193 -2.15 10.24 -12.60
N GLU A 194 -3.16 9.44 -12.23
CA GLU A 194 -4.39 9.86 -11.55
C GLU A 194 -5.14 11.03 -12.20
N ASP A 195 -5.09 11.14 -13.53
CA ASP A 195 -5.72 12.22 -14.28
C ASP A 195 -5.15 13.62 -13.93
N TRP A 196 -3.96 13.68 -13.30
CA TRP A 196 -3.38 14.95 -12.93
C TRP A 196 -3.12 15.83 -14.13
N GLY A 197 -3.72 17.03 -14.08
CA GLY A 197 -3.67 18.02 -15.14
C GLY A 197 -4.68 17.81 -16.25
N THR A 198 -5.27 16.64 -16.41
CA THR A 198 -6.37 16.38 -17.35
C THR A 198 -7.73 16.31 -16.61
N GLN A 199 -8.80 16.06 -17.33
CA GLN A 199 -10.16 15.88 -16.83
C GLN A 199 -10.83 14.77 -17.67
N LEU A 200 -10.27 13.56 -17.55
CA LEU A 200 -10.71 12.42 -18.37
C LEU A 200 -12.21 12.10 -18.21
N PRO A 201 -12.84 12.18 -17.01
CA PRO A 201 -14.26 11.94 -16.87
C PRO A 201 -15.12 12.94 -17.66
N GLU A 202 -14.72 14.21 -17.75
CA GLU A 202 -15.54 15.29 -18.30
C GLU A 202 -15.15 15.67 -19.75
N ASP A 203 -13.86 15.50 -20.14
CA ASP A 203 -13.33 16.09 -21.38
C ASP A 203 -12.92 15.01 -22.41
N GLU A 204 -13.63 15.01 -23.55
CA GLU A 204 -13.35 14.11 -24.67
C GLU A 204 -12.02 14.41 -25.37
N ASP A 205 -11.62 15.68 -25.45
CA ASP A 205 -10.38 16.07 -26.12
C ASP A 205 -9.17 15.60 -25.30
N HIS A 206 -9.26 15.60 -23.95
CA HIS A 206 -8.25 15.03 -23.07
C HIS A 206 -8.13 13.51 -23.27
N ARG A 207 -9.24 12.78 -23.36
CA ARG A 207 -9.21 11.34 -23.64
C ARG A 207 -8.62 11.02 -25.01
N ARG A 208 -8.95 11.81 -26.02
CA ARG A 208 -8.40 11.66 -27.37
C ARG A 208 -6.90 11.91 -27.39
N TRP A 209 -6.45 13.00 -26.75
CA TRP A 209 -5.03 13.32 -26.62
C TRP A 209 -4.27 12.18 -25.93
N LEU A 210 -4.82 11.62 -24.86
CA LEU A 210 -4.19 10.52 -24.13
C LEU A 210 -4.03 9.26 -25.00
N ALA A 211 -5.06 8.89 -25.75
CA ALA A 211 -4.99 7.77 -26.68
C ALA A 211 -3.98 8.00 -27.81
N GLU A 212 -3.89 9.23 -28.34
CA GLU A 212 -2.88 9.61 -29.34
C GLU A 212 -1.45 9.59 -28.78
N MET A 213 -1.28 10.00 -27.52
CA MET A 213 0.02 9.92 -26.83
C MET A 213 0.46 8.47 -26.62
N TYR A 214 -0.46 7.58 -26.25
CA TYR A 214 -0.16 6.15 -26.16
C TYR A 214 0.32 5.62 -27.53
N ASP A 215 -0.41 5.88 -28.62
CA ASP A 215 -0.03 5.41 -29.97
C ASP A 215 1.33 5.96 -30.39
N TRP A 216 1.58 7.22 -30.12
CA TRP A 216 2.85 7.86 -30.40
C TRP A 216 4.02 7.24 -29.62
N MET A 217 3.82 6.95 -28.31
CA MET A 217 4.84 6.29 -27.49
C MET A 217 5.13 4.88 -27.99
N LYS A 218 4.10 4.09 -28.33
CA LYS A 218 4.26 2.74 -28.89
C LYS A 218 4.97 2.74 -30.24
N ALA A 219 4.81 3.80 -31.04
CA ALA A 219 5.54 3.93 -32.32
C ALA A 219 7.02 4.22 -32.09
N LEU A 220 7.39 4.93 -31.03
CA LEU A 220 8.79 5.23 -30.69
C LEU A 220 9.48 4.08 -29.96
N ASP A 221 8.80 3.44 -29.02
CA ASP A 221 9.31 2.29 -28.27
C ASP A 221 8.30 1.12 -28.25
N PRO A 222 8.29 0.31 -29.32
CA PRO A 222 7.40 -0.85 -29.39
C PRO A 222 7.77 -1.98 -28.42
N ASN A 223 8.96 -1.92 -27.81
CA ASN A 223 9.56 -3.00 -27.02
C ASN A 223 9.29 -2.89 -25.52
N ARG A 224 8.54 -1.84 -25.07
CA ARG A 224 8.14 -1.66 -23.68
C ARG A 224 6.65 -1.46 -23.57
N MET A 225 6.14 -1.72 -22.37
CA MET A 225 4.75 -1.45 -22.05
C MET A 225 4.53 0.06 -21.90
N VAL A 226 3.33 0.52 -22.27
CA VAL A 226 2.89 1.90 -22.08
C VAL A 226 1.61 1.90 -21.29
N VAL A 227 1.58 2.67 -20.22
CA VAL A 227 0.42 2.99 -19.40
C VAL A 227 0.01 4.42 -19.73
N ASP A 228 -1.22 4.59 -20.17
CA ASP A 228 -1.74 5.90 -20.55
C ASP A 228 -1.99 6.79 -19.34
N ASN A 229 -2.78 6.32 -18.41
CA ASN A 229 -3.08 6.90 -17.11
C ASN A 229 -2.99 5.80 -16.07
N SER A 230 -2.32 6.02 -14.95
CA SER A 230 -2.39 5.11 -13.81
C SER A 230 -3.50 5.59 -12.88
N PRO A 231 -4.70 4.97 -12.91
CA PRO A 231 -5.91 5.61 -12.43
C PRO A 231 -6.28 5.29 -10.98
N CYS A 232 -7.01 6.23 -10.39
CA CYS A 232 -7.83 6.03 -9.20
C CYS A 232 -9.25 6.52 -9.47
N GLN A 233 -10.22 6.22 -8.59
CA GLN A 233 -11.57 6.75 -8.75
C GLN A 233 -11.59 8.28 -8.58
N PRO A 234 -12.22 9.06 -9.49
CA PRO A 234 -13.18 8.63 -10.52
C PRO A 234 -12.59 8.45 -11.93
N ASN A 235 -11.29 8.55 -12.11
CA ASN A 235 -10.65 8.46 -13.43
C ASN A 235 -10.35 7.01 -13.87
N PHE A 236 -9.87 6.82 -15.08
CA PHE A 236 -9.83 5.54 -15.76
C PHE A 236 -8.76 5.50 -16.87
N HIS A 237 -8.50 4.32 -17.40
CA HIS A 237 -7.75 4.12 -18.63
C HIS A 237 -8.58 4.45 -19.88
N VAL A 238 -7.93 4.92 -20.93
CA VAL A 238 -8.50 4.97 -22.29
C VAL A 238 -7.88 3.86 -23.15
N LYS A 239 -6.56 3.74 -23.13
CA LYS A 239 -5.79 2.76 -23.89
C LYS A 239 -4.46 2.46 -23.22
N SER A 240 -4.28 1.26 -22.68
CA SER A 240 -3.10 0.89 -21.88
C SER A 240 -2.64 -0.54 -22.20
N ASP A 241 -1.34 -0.83 -22.06
CA ASP A 241 -0.82 -2.21 -22.10
C ASP A 241 -1.02 -2.95 -20.76
N ILE A 242 -1.26 -2.21 -19.67
CA ILE A 242 -1.48 -2.72 -18.32
C ILE A 242 -2.82 -2.18 -17.84
N ASN A 243 -3.63 -3.03 -17.23
CA ASN A 243 -4.82 -2.62 -16.49
C ASN A 243 -4.40 -2.47 -15.03
N ASP A 244 -4.00 -1.29 -14.64
CA ASP A 244 -3.62 -0.99 -13.28
C ASP A 244 -4.64 -0.08 -12.59
N TYR A 245 -4.66 -0.09 -11.25
CA TYR A 245 -5.58 0.73 -10.48
C TYR A 245 -5.08 1.00 -9.07
N HIS A 246 -5.39 2.19 -8.54
CA HIS A 246 -5.06 2.62 -7.18
C HIS A 246 -6.25 2.49 -6.26
N TYR A 247 -6.08 1.83 -5.12
CA TYR A 247 -7.07 1.87 -4.05
C TYR A 247 -6.46 1.65 -2.66
N TYR A 248 -6.85 2.51 -1.75
CA TYR A 248 -6.38 2.52 -0.38
C TYR A 248 -7.53 2.21 0.57
N ARG A 249 -7.37 1.20 1.41
CA ARG A 249 -8.35 0.79 2.42
C ARG A 249 -7.62 0.30 3.65
N CYS A 250 -7.69 1.07 4.74
CA CYS A 250 -7.05 0.72 6.00
C CYS A 250 -7.80 -0.39 6.72
N LEU A 251 -7.06 -1.31 7.28
CA LEU A 251 -7.58 -2.34 8.15
C LEU A 251 -7.42 -1.90 9.63
N PRO A 252 -8.30 -2.35 10.52
CA PRO A 252 -9.41 -3.30 10.30
C PRO A 252 -10.70 -2.68 9.74
N GLU A 253 -10.86 -1.35 9.75
CA GLU A 253 -12.14 -0.68 9.49
C GLU A 253 -12.72 -0.96 8.11
N ARG A 254 -11.87 -1.03 7.11
CA ARG A 254 -12.28 -1.12 5.71
C ARG A 254 -11.87 -2.43 5.04
N ARG A 255 -11.65 -3.48 5.85
CA ARG A 255 -11.28 -4.80 5.34
C ARG A 255 -12.30 -5.34 4.32
N ALA A 256 -13.59 -5.26 4.65
CA ALA A 256 -14.63 -5.77 3.76
C ALA A 256 -14.67 -5.01 2.42
N GLU A 257 -14.37 -3.72 2.41
CA GLU A 257 -14.27 -2.93 1.18
C GLU A 257 -13.01 -3.31 0.38
N TRP A 258 -11.88 -3.54 1.06
CA TRP A 258 -10.67 -4.05 0.42
C TRP A 258 -10.94 -5.38 -0.29
N ASP A 259 -11.55 -6.33 0.42
CA ASP A 259 -11.87 -7.65 -0.13
C ASP A 259 -12.81 -7.57 -1.33
N ALA A 260 -13.85 -6.72 -1.25
CA ALA A 260 -14.81 -6.51 -2.33
C ALA A 260 -14.14 -5.90 -3.57
N LEU A 261 -13.35 -4.83 -3.40
CA LEU A 261 -12.63 -4.18 -4.50
C LEU A 261 -11.60 -5.11 -5.14
N THR A 262 -10.82 -5.83 -4.32
CA THR A 262 -9.81 -6.77 -4.83
C THR A 262 -10.46 -7.90 -5.63
N LYS A 263 -11.59 -8.41 -5.16
CA LYS A 263 -12.35 -9.46 -5.87
C LYS A 263 -12.92 -8.93 -7.19
N GLU A 264 -13.49 -7.73 -7.18
CA GLU A 264 -14.03 -7.08 -8.37
C GLU A 264 -12.93 -6.82 -9.40
N PHE A 265 -11.81 -6.23 -8.96
CA PHE A 265 -10.66 -5.97 -9.81
C PHE A 265 -10.09 -7.26 -10.42
N ALA A 266 -10.00 -8.34 -9.63
CA ALA A 266 -9.51 -9.64 -10.09
C ALA A 266 -10.39 -10.31 -11.17
N SER A 267 -11.65 -9.87 -11.34
CA SER A 267 -12.54 -10.36 -12.40
C SER A 267 -12.29 -9.71 -13.76
N ALA A 268 -11.38 -8.74 -13.85
CA ALA A 268 -11.02 -8.00 -15.05
C ALA A 268 -12.20 -7.27 -15.71
N ASP A 269 -13.17 -6.83 -14.92
CA ASP A 269 -14.29 -6.04 -15.40
C ASP A 269 -13.83 -4.69 -15.96
N SER A 270 -14.61 -4.13 -16.87
CA SER A 270 -14.23 -2.93 -17.64
C SER A 270 -14.34 -1.61 -16.87
N TRP A 271 -14.67 -1.63 -15.58
CA TRP A 271 -14.90 -0.41 -14.80
C TRP A 271 -13.63 0.46 -14.60
N THR A 272 -12.45 -0.11 -14.81
CA THR A 272 -11.17 0.63 -14.80
C THR A 272 -10.91 1.37 -16.10
N TYR A 273 -11.76 1.20 -17.10
CA TYR A 273 -11.64 1.83 -18.41
C TYR A 273 -12.77 2.83 -18.66
N SER A 274 -12.54 3.74 -19.60
CA SER A 274 -13.49 4.79 -19.98
C SER A 274 -14.89 4.24 -20.23
N PRO A 275 -15.93 4.77 -19.55
CA PRO A 275 -17.31 4.41 -19.80
C PRO A 275 -17.95 5.16 -20.99
N HIS A 276 -17.18 6.06 -21.64
CA HIS A 276 -17.71 6.97 -22.68
C HIS A 276 -17.73 6.35 -24.09
N GLY A 277 -17.40 5.07 -24.25
CA GLY A 277 -17.39 4.39 -25.56
C GLY A 277 -16.14 4.61 -26.40
N ASP A 278 -15.14 5.30 -25.86
CA ASP A 278 -13.84 5.56 -26.48
C ASP A 278 -12.73 4.65 -25.95
N SER A 279 -13.03 3.78 -25.01
CA SER A 279 -12.14 2.76 -24.47
C SER A 279 -11.57 1.84 -25.57
N ARG A 280 -10.29 1.50 -25.44
CA ARG A 280 -9.56 0.56 -26.31
C ARG A 280 -9.06 -0.67 -25.57
N GLN A 281 -9.75 -1.06 -24.50
CA GLN A 281 -9.46 -2.29 -23.75
C GLN A 281 -9.52 -3.52 -24.66
N THR A 282 -8.54 -4.42 -24.53
CA THR A 282 -8.51 -5.71 -25.26
C THR A 282 -9.02 -6.87 -24.43
N GLY A 283 -9.07 -6.72 -23.10
CA GLY A 283 -9.37 -7.77 -22.12
C GLY A 283 -8.21 -8.76 -21.91
N LYS A 284 -7.02 -8.40 -22.37
CA LYS A 284 -5.78 -9.20 -22.25
C LYS A 284 -4.67 -8.48 -21.50
N GLU A 285 -4.97 -7.30 -20.98
CA GLU A 285 -4.05 -6.53 -20.16
C GLU A 285 -3.80 -7.24 -18.83
N PRO A 286 -2.54 -7.33 -18.35
CA PRO A 286 -2.26 -7.82 -17.02
C PRO A 286 -2.84 -6.88 -15.96
N LEU A 287 -3.42 -7.45 -14.90
CA LEU A 287 -3.98 -6.71 -13.78
C LEU A 287 -2.91 -6.41 -12.73
N LEU A 288 -2.75 -5.15 -12.36
CA LEU A 288 -1.85 -4.72 -11.30
C LEU A 288 -2.55 -3.76 -10.33
N VAL A 289 -2.39 -3.97 -9.03
CA VAL A 289 -2.72 -2.94 -8.04
C VAL A 289 -1.52 -2.02 -7.93
N SER A 290 -1.56 -0.88 -8.60
CA SER A 290 -0.39 -0.04 -8.82
C SER A 290 -0.14 1.01 -7.76
N GLU A 291 -1.10 1.19 -6.83
CA GLU A 291 -0.88 1.89 -5.57
C GLU A 291 -1.82 1.35 -4.49
N PHE A 292 -1.23 1.02 -3.34
CA PHE A 292 -1.92 0.65 -2.11
C PHE A 292 -0.95 0.81 -0.94
N GLY A 293 -1.47 0.88 0.26
CA GLY A 293 -0.61 0.93 1.44
C GLY A 293 -1.27 1.65 2.61
N VAL A 294 -0.53 1.80 3.66
CA VAL A 294 -0.87 2.54 4.87
C VAL A 294 0.37 3.15 5.50
N TRP A 295 0.18 4.14 6.34
CA TRP A 295 1.26 4.84 7.01
C TRP A 295 1.79 4.05 8.22
N GLY A 296 3.12 4.20 8.44
CA GLY A 296 3.82 3.84 9.67
C GLY A 296 4.89 4.90 9.92
N LEU A 297 4.93 5.46 11.12
CA LEU A 297 5.75 6.62 11.40
C LEU A 297 7.24 6.30 11.42
N PRO A 298 8.12 7.18 10.94
CA PRO A 298 9.57 7.02 11.12
C PRO A 298 9.97 7.27 12.57
N HIS A 299 11.14 6.81 12.97
CA HIS A 299 11.75 7.18 14.25
C HIS A 299 12.43 8.55 14.13
N PRO A 300 11.89 9.64 14.69
CA PRO A 300 12.44 10.97 14.52
C PRO A 300 13.90 11.09 15.00
N ASP A 301 14.27 10.39 16.06
CA ASP A 301 15.64 10.42 16.57
C ASP A 301 16.67 9.89 15.56
N LYS A 302 16.25 9.01 14.63
CA LYS A 302 17.10 8.52 13.52
C LYS A 302 17.21 9.53 12.38
N LEU A 303 16.31 10.48 12.35
CA LEU A 303 16.22 11.51 11.32
C LEU A 303 16.78 12.85 11.77
N ALA A 304 16.90 13.07 13.09
CA ALA A 304 17.38 14.32 13.67
C ALA A 304 18.73 14.76 13.09
N GLU A 305 18.91 16.06 12.95
CA GLU A 305 20.17 16.68 12.60
C GLU A 305 21.20 16.51 13.74
N GLU A 306 22.47 16.83 13.49
CA GLU A 306 23.54 16.67 14.47
C GLU A 306 23.30 17.47 15.77
N ASP A 307 22.59 18.58 15.70
CA ASP A 307 22.21 19.42 16.85
C ASP A 307 20.92 18.93 17.54
N GLY A 308 20.31 17.84 17.10
CA GLY A 308 19.09 17.26 17.63
C GLY A 308 17.82 17.93 17.14
N SER A 309 17.89 18.88 16.21
CA SER A 309 16.73 19.50 15.58
C SER A 309 16.07 18.55 14.58
N GLU A 310 14.77 18.80 14.31
CA GLU A 310 14.09 18.15 13.21
C GLU A 310 14.68 18.62 11.87
N PRO A 311 14.84 17.71 10.87
CA PRO A 311 15.29 18.09 9.54
C PRO A 311 14.38 19.14 8.90
N TRP A 312 14.95 20.05 8.14
CA TRP A 312 14.23 21.12 7.45
C TRP A 312 13.13 20.61 6.49
N TRP A 313 13.27 19.42 5.97
CA TRP A 313 12.34 18.79 5.05
C TRP A 313 11.16 18.09 5.74
N MET A 314 11.11 18.02 7.06
CA MET A 314 9.92 17.54 7.78
C MET A 314 8.81 18.59 7.70
N GLU A 315 8.00 18.46 6.66
CA GLU A 315 6.90 19.39 6.40
C GLU A 315 5.78 19.27 7.42
N THR A 316 5.16 20.42 7.69
CA THR A 316 4.00 20.51 8.58
C THR A 316 2.72 19.97 7.93
N GLY A 317 2.71 19.87 6.61
CA GLY A 317 1.53 19.52 5.83
C GLY A 317 0.39 20.53 5.93
N GLN A 318 0.66 21.76 6.34
CA GLN A 318 -0.39 22.78 6.52
C GLN A 318 -1.17 23.08 5.25
N SER A 319 -0.52 23.00 4.09
CA SER A 319 -1.17 23.14 2.78
C SER A 319 -2.14 21.99 2.45
N TRP A 320 -1.95 20.82 3.06
CA TRP A 320 -2.73 19.62 2.84
C TRP A 320 -3.73 19.33 3.96
N GLY A 321 -3.70 20.11 5.04
CA GLY A 321 -4.58 19.93 6.17
C GLY A 321 -3.96 20.36 7.50
N ASP A 322 -4.47 19.86 8.63
CA ASP A 322 -4.04 20.25 9.98
C ASP A 322 -2.77 19.56 10.49
N GLY A 323 -2.04 18.91 9.62
CA GLY A 323 -0.73 18.32 9.91
C GLY A 323 -0.72 17.14 10.88
N ALA A 324 -1.88 16.60 11.28
CA ALA A 324 -1.94 15.55 12.28
C ALA A 324 -1.23 14.25 11.87
N ALA A 325 -1.09 14.03 10.57
CA ALA A 325 -0.50 12.83 9.99
C ALA A 325 0.96 13.00 9.56
N TYR A 326 1.53 14.20 9.69
CA TYR A 326 2.89 14.48 9.26
C TYR A 326 3.90 14.26 10.38
N PRO A 327 5.15 13.86 10.06
CA PRO A 327 6.16 13.58 11.07
C PRO A 327 6.63 14.84 11.83
N HIS A 328 6.53 16.03 11.24
CA HIS A 328 6.88 17.28 11.92
C HIS A 328 6.10 17.46 13.23
N GLY A 329 6.81 17.77 14.30
CA GLY A 329 6.23 18.00 15.64
C GLY A 329 5.49 16.80 16.24
N MET A 330 5.70 15.60 15.75
CA MET A 330 5.00 14.39 16.20
C MET A 330 5.24 14.10 17.68
N LYS A 331 6.48 14.25 18.16
CA LYS A 331 6.81 14.06 19.58
C LYS A 331 6.07 15.05 20.46
N GLN A 332 5.98 16.30 20.04
CA GLN A 332 5.21 17.34 20.75
C GLN A 332 3.72 16.98 20.82
N ARG A 333 3.14 16.48 19.71
CA ARG A 333 1.74 16.03 19.69
C ARG A 333 1.51 14.80 20.57
N PHE A 334 2.45 13.87 20.59
CA PHE A 334 2.41 12.71 21.49
C PHE A 334 2.30 13.15 22.95
N ASP A 335 3.13 14.14 23.37
CA ASP A 335 3.14 14.65 24.73
C ASP A 335 1.86 15.44 25.05
N VAL A 336 1.41 16.33 24.15
CA VAL A 336 0.19 17.12 24.32
C VAL A 336 -1.05 16.25 24.43
N LEU A 337 -1.14 15.21 23.61
CA LEU A 337 -2.26 14.27 23.61
C LEU A 337 -2.16 13.22 24.70
N ARG A 338 -1.10 13.24 25.51
CA ARG A 338 -0.85 12.28 26.59
C ARG A 338 -0.90 10.83 26.13
N LEU A 339 -0.34 10.56 24.95
CA LEU A 339 -0.27 9.22 24.38
C LEU A 339 0.68 8.30 25.17
N ASP A 340 1.50 8.86 26.05
CA ASP A 340 2.27 8.12 27.05
C ASP A 340 1.38 7.20 27.91
N ARG A 341 0.13 7.60 28.16
CA ARG A 341 -0.86 6.78 28.90
C ARG A 341 -1.35 5.57 28.14
N VAL A 342 -1.17 5.53 26.84
CA VAL A 342 -1.57 4.43 25.97
C VAL A 342 -0.36 3.56 25.62
N PHE A 343 0.68 4.17 25.12
CA PHE A 343 1.84 3.50 24.53
C PHE A 343 3.02 3.38 25.50
N GLY A 344 3.04 4.17 26.57
CA GLY A 344 4.14 4.25 27.54
C GLY A 344 5.24 5.20 27.08
N THR A 345 5.93 4.91 25.99
CA THR A 345 6.96 5.80 25.43
C THR A 345 6.66 6.17 23.97
N PHE A 346 7.32 7.21 23.52
CA PHE A 346 7.20 7.67 22.12
C PHE A 346 7.72 6.61 21.14
N GLU A 347 8.83 5.94 21.45
CA GLU A 347 9.41 4.89 20.63
C GLU A 347 8.41 3.72 20.46
N LYS A 348 7.78 3.29 21.56
CA LYS A 348 6.74 2.24 21.50
C LYS A 348 5.52 2.64 20.66
N PHE A 349 5.19 3.94 20.66
CA PHE A 349 4.14 4.46 19.77
C PHE A 349 4.56 4.32 18.31
N VAL A 350 5.77 4.75 17.95
CA VAL A 350 6.29 4.62 16.59
C VAL A 350 6.37 3.15 16.18
N ASP A 351 6.92 2.28 17.03
CA ASP A 351 6.97 0.83 16.78
C ASP A 351 5.57 0.25 16.51
N ALA A 352 4.59 0.63 17.33
CA ALA A 352 3.21 0.17 17.15
C ALA A 352 2.63 0.60 15.80
N THR A 353 2.90 1.82 15.34
CA THR A 353 2.44 2.29 14.03
C THR A 353 3.11 1.55 12.88
N GLN A 354 4.40 1.21 13.01
CA GLN A 354 5.10 0.41 12.00
C GLN A 354 4.57 -1.03 11.95
N TRP A 355 4.30 -1.67 13.08
CA TRP A 355 3.66 -2.99 13.10
C TRP A 355 2.24 -2.95 12.53
N HIS A 356 1.48 -1.88 12.77
CA HIS A 356 0.18 -1.69 12.14
C HIS A 356 0.31 -1.60 10.60
N GLN A 357 1.30 -0.85 10.08
CA GLN A 357 1.63 -0.81 8.67
C GLN A 357 1.91 -2.23 8.13
N PHE A 358 2.73 -3.02 8.83
CA PHE A 358 3.06 -4.37 8.43
C PHE A 358 1.83 -5.27 8.32
N TYR A 359 0.96 -5.29 9.35
CA TYR A 359 -0.23 -6.15 9.34
C TYR A 359 -1.22 -5.77 8.24
N ASN A 360 -1.33 -4.49 7.93
CA ASN A 360 -2.12 -4.03 6.79
C ASN A 360 -1.52 -4.53 5.47
N LEU A 361 -0.23 -4.28 5.22
CA LEU A 361 0.46 -4.71 4.01
C LEU A 361 0.43 -6.23 3.85
N LYS A 362 0.63 -6.97 4.94
CA LYS A 362 0.52 -8.43 4.95
C LYS A 362 -0.84 -8.90 4.45
N TYR A 363 -1.93 -8.40 5.04
CA TYR A 363 -3.28 -8.77 4.64
C TYR A 363 -3.57 -8.39 3.19
N GLN A 364 -3.20 -7.18 2.78
CA GLN A 364 -3.43 -6.66 1.44
C GLN A 364 -2.68 -7.49 0.38
N ILE A 365 -1.40 -7.81 0.62
CA ILE A 365 -0.60 -8.67 -0.27
C ILE A 365 -1.21 -10.08 -0.34
N GLU A 366 -1.54 -10.70 0.78
CA GLU A 366 -2.16 -12.03 0.81
C GLU A 366 -3.50 -12.06 0.08
N SER A 367 -4.32 -11.01 0.24
CA SER A 367 -5.59 -10.86 -0.45
C SER A 367 -5.39 -10.80 -1.97
N MET A 368 -4.48 -9.95 -2.47
CA MET A 368 -4.16 -9.87 -3.91
C MET A 368 -3.58 -11.17 -4.44
N ARG A 369 -2.65 -11.78 -3.71
CA ARG A 369 -2.02 -13.06 -4.07
C ARG A 369 -3.00 -14.24 -4.09
N SER A 370 -4.20 -14.09 -3.50
CA SER A 370 -5.28 -15.09 -3.58
C SER A 370 -5.91 -15.21 -4.97
N TYR A 371 -5.59 -14.30 -5.89
CA TYR A 371 -6.15 -14.26 -7.24
C TYR A 371 -5.05 -14.43 -8.30
N ALA A 372 -5.09 -15.54 -9.01
CA ALA A 372 -4.11 -15.83 -10.07
C ALA A 372 -4.20 -14.88 -11.28
N SER A 373 -5.30 -14.11 -11.42
CA SER A 373 -5.48 -13.09 -12.44
C SER A 373 -4.69 -11.82 -12.15
N ILE A 374 -4.36 -11.52 -10.88
CA ILE A 374 -3.54 -10.37 -10.52
C ILE A 374 -2.07 -10.72 -10.77
N SER A 375 -1.43 -9.99 -11.66
CA SER A 375 -0.06 -10.23 -12.13
C SER A 375 1.01 -9.45 -11.35
N GLY A 376 0.61 -8.65 -10.38
CA GLY A 376 1.53 -7.89 -9.55
C GLY A 376 0.89 -6.74 -8.79
N TYR A 377 1.74 -6.06 -8.07
CA TYR A 377 1.37 -4.87 -7.31
C TYR A 377 2.57 -3.92 -7.14
N VAL A 378 2.25 -2.66 -6.85
CA VAL A 378 3.22 -1.63 -6.45
C VAL A 378 2.71 -1.00 -5.17
N LEU A 379 3.43 -1.17 -4.07
CA LEU A 379 3.06 -0.56 -2.81
C LEU A 379 3.51 0.92 -2.73
N THR A 380 2.76 1.74 -2.07
CA THR A 380 3.09 3.12 -1.74
C THR A 380 3.55 3.17 -0.28
N GLU A 381 4.91 3.30 0.02
CA GLU A 381 5.96 3.48 -0.99
C GLU A 381 7.31 2.90 -0.52
N LEU A 382 8.37 3.09 -1.30
CA LEU A 382 9.71 2.60 -0.94
C LEU A 382 10.31 3.37 0.24
N THR A 383 10.28 4.71 0.15
CA THR A 383 10.85 5.61 1.18
C THR A 383 9.85 6.69 1.54
N ASP A 384 9.82 7.07 2.81
CA ASP A 384 9.10 8.30 3.19
C ASP A 384 9.58 9.49 2.38
N VAL A 385 8.69 10.45 2.18
CA VAL A 385 8.98 11.76 1.60
C VAL A 385 8.59 12.89 2.57
N HIS A 386 8.72 14.13 2.16
CA HIS A 386 8.46 15.29 3.01
C HIS A 386 7.06 15.32 3.65
N TRP A 387 6.07 14.81 2.94
CA TRP A 387 4.64 14.87 3.29
C TRP A 387 3.99 13.52 3.51
N GLU A 388 4.68 12.41 3.26
CA GLU A 388 4.16 11.05 3.43
C GLU A 388 5.07 10.19 4.29
N ALA A 389 4.48 9.43 5.19
CA ALA A 389 5.18 8.52 6.09
C ALA A 389 4.66 7.08 5.92
N ASN A 390 4.66 6.59 4.69
CA ASN A 390 4.17 5.27 4.28
C ASN A 390 5.26 4.37 3.68
N GLY A 391 6.52 4.82 3.70
CA GLY A 391 7.66 4.10 3.18
C GLY A 391 7.95 2.77 3.91
N LEU A 392 8.58 1.83 3.19
CA LEU A 392 9.26 0.68 3.80
C LEU A 392 10.55 1.11 4.51
N MET A 393 11.07 2.26 4.12
CA MET A 393 12.22 2.93 4.73
C MET A 393 11.86 4.39 5.01
N ASP A 394 12.56 5.00 5.97
CA ASP A 394 12.45 6.43 6.17
C ASP A 394 13.23 7.24 5.09
N MET A 395 13.14 8.56 5.15
CA MET A 395 13.79 9.47 4.20
C MET A 395 15.34 9.30 4.15
N ARG A 396 15.98 8.85 5.23
CA ARG A 396 17.41 8.52 5.27
C ARG A 396 17.70 7.05 4.92
N ARG A 397 16.70 6.30 4.45
CA ARG A 397 16.75 4.88 4.07
C ARG A 397 17.03 3.94 5.24
N ASN A 398 16.65 4.31 6.47
CA ASN A 398 16.59 3.35 7.56
C ASN A 398 15.33 2.46 7.38
N PRO A 399 15.50 1.14 7.35
CA PRO A 399 14.36 0.23 7.19
C PRO A 399 13.40 0.30 8.39
N ARG A 400 12.11 0.02 8.13
CA ARG A 400 11.13 -0.23 9.17
C ARG A 400 11.50 -1.48 9.98
N ILE A 401 11.07 -1.52 11.22
CA ILE A 401 11.38 -2.63 12.16
C ILE A 401 10.91 -3.99 11.68
N PHE A 402 9.99 -4.05 10.75
CA PHE A 402 9.39 -5.28 10.22
C PHE A 402 10.09 -5.81 8.94
N GLN A 403 11.24 -5.27 8.54
CA GLN A 403 11.91 -5.62 7.27
C GLN A 403 12.03 -7.13 7.05
N GLU A 404 12.53 -7.87 8.02
CA GLU A 404 12.72 -9.32 7.90
C GLU A 404 11.38 -10.06 7.70
N ARG A 405 10.37 -9.70 8.48
CA ARG A 405 9.04 -10.30 8.35
C ARG A 405 8.34 -9.93 7.06
N PHE A 406 8.58 -8.73 6.55
CA PHE A 406 8.04 -8.32 5.26
C PHE A 406 8.64 -9.14 4.12
N ALA A 407 9.93 -9.41 4.15
CA ALA A 407 10.60 -10.26 3.16
C ALA A 407 10.03 -11.69 3.13
N GLU A 408 9.48 -12.20 4.23
CA GLU A 408 8.82 -13.52 4.27
C GLU A 408 7.50 -13.56 3.48
N ILE A 409 6.78 -12.45 3.38
CA ILE A 409 5.48 -12.36 2.69
C ILE A 409 5.59 -11.73 1.30
N ASN A 410 6.62 -10.92 1.04
CA ASN A 410 6.86 -10.28 -0.26
C ASN A 410 7.85 -11.09 -1.10
N THR A 411 7.53 -12.35 -1.31
CA THR A 411 8.37 -13.34 -2.00
C THR A 411 7.63 -13.96 -3.19
N ASP A 412 8.34 -14.78 -3.95
CA ASP A 412 7.75 -15.42 -5.14
C ASP A 412 6.68 -16.47 -4.78
N VAL A 413 6.92 -17.21 -3.71
CA VAL A 413 5.97 -18.21 -3.18
C VAL A 413 5.41 -17.71 -1.85
N VAL A 414 4.10 -17.51 -1.77
CA VAL A 414 3.42 -16.98 -0.58
C VAL A 414 2.41 -17.97 -0.05
N ILE A 415 2.51 -18.27 1.24
CA ILE A 415 1.48 -19.01 1.99
C ILE A 415 0.43 -18.02 2.44
N ILE A 416 -0.84 -18.30 2.21
CA ILE A 416 -1.97 -17.45 2.55
C ILE A 416 -2.86 -18.19 3.56
N PRO A 417 -2.75 -17.93 4.87
CA PRO A 417 -3.54 -18.60 5.90
C PRO A 417 -4.88 -17.87 6.11
N LYS A 418 -5.81 -18.01 5.18
CA LYS A 418 -7.08 -17.26 5.20
C LYS A 418 -7.99 -17.72 6.33
N THR A 419 -8.48 -16.77 7.14
CA THR A 419 -9.53 -16.94 8.14
C THR A 419 -10.57 -15.82 8.03
N GLU A 420 -11.77 -16.06 8.57
CA GLU A 420 -12.87 -15.06 8.61
C GLU A 420 -13.00 -14.39 9.97
N ARG A 421 -12.26 -14.88 11.00
CA ARG A 421 -12.31 -14.37 12.36
C ARG A 421 -10.90 -14.32 12.95
N TRP A 422 -10.67 -13.32 13.79
CA TRP A 422 -9.40 -13.12 14.50
C TRP A 422 -9.57 -13.09 16.03
N ALA A 423 -10.80 -13.34 16.53
CA ALA A 423 -11.08 -13.43 17.96
C ALA A 423 -11.98 -14.62 18.25
N TYR A 424 -11.61 -15.41 19.27
CA TYR A 424 -12.25 -16.67 19.61
C TYR A 424 -12.34 -16.86 21.12
N TRP A 425 -13.36 -17.59 21.57
CA TRP A 425 -13.42 -18.12 22.93
C TRP A 425 -12.75 -19.50 23.00
N CYS A 426 -12.19 -19.85 24.17
CA CYS A 426 -11.71 -21.21 24.44
C CYS A 426 -12.78 -22.25 24.09
N GLY A 427 -12.37 -23.30 23.41
CA GLY A 427 -13.25 -24.37 22.93
C GLY A 427 -14.00 -24.07 21.64
N GLU A 428 -13.91 -22.86 21.05
CA GLU A 428 -14.36 -22.60 19.69
C GLU A 428 -13.37 -23.15 18.65
N THR A 429 -13.84 -23.34 17.43
CA THR A 429 -13.01 -23.82 16.32
C THR A 429 -12.45 -22.63 15.54
N ILE A 430 -11.13 -22.58 15.37
CA ILE A 430 -10.46 -21.73 14.39
C ILE A 430 -10.51 -22.44 13.04
N GLU A 431 -11.16 -21.84 12.06
CA GLU A 431 -11.20 -22.34 10.69
C GLU A 431 -10.20 -21.57 9.84
N ILE A 432 -9.26 -22.30 9.21
CA ILE A 432 -8.26 -21.72 8.32
C ILE A 432 -8.37 -22.43 6.97
N ALA A 433 -8.44 -21.65 5.91
CA ALA A 433 -8.42 -22.13 4.52
C ALA A 433 -7.08 -21.72 3.87
N PRO A 434 -6.00 -22.52 4.09
CA PRO A 434 -4.70 -22.17 3.57
C PRO A 434 -4.64 -22.37 2.05
N SER A 435 -3.93 -21.46 1.38
CA SER A 435 -3.54 -21.61 -0.01
C SER A 435 -2.07 -21.23 -0.21
N VAL A 436 -1.50 -21.68 -1.32
CA VAL A 436 -0.16 -21.32 -1.76
C VAL A 436 -0.26 -20.62 -3.09
N ALA A 437 0.22 -19.38 -3.15
CA ALA A 437 0.35 -18.60 -4.38
C ALA A 437 1.79 -18.70 -4.89
N VAL A 438 1.93 -19.10 -6.15
CA VAL A 438 3.23 -19.21 -6.83
C VAL A 438 3.32 -18.12 -7.89
N GLY A 439 4.40 -17.38 -7.87
CA GLY A 439 4.73 -16.40 -8.90
C GLY A 439 5.46 -17.08 -10.08
N MET A 440 6.74 -16.86 -10.19
CA MET A 440 7.56 -17.33 -11.31
C MET A 440 8.23 -18.69 -11.06
N ALA A 441 8.30 -19.13 -9.81
CA ALA A 441 9.02 -20.34 -9.42
C ALA A 441 8.37 -21.61 -9.98
N ASP A 442 9.21 -22.57 -10.32
CA ASP A 442 8.80 -23.95 -10.55
C ASP A 442 9.00 -24.71 -9.23
N LEU A 443 7.92 -25.13 -8.60
CA LEU A 443 8.01 -25.91 -7.37
C LEU A 443 8.25 -27.38 -7.66
N PRO A 444 9.16 -28.06 -6.94
CA PRO A 444 9.38 -29.48 -7.10
C PRO A 444 8.15 -30.30 -6.64
N ALA A 445 8.00 -31.48 -7.16
CA ALA A 445 6.97 -32.42 -6.70
C ALA A 445 7.25 -32.87 -5.24
N GLY A 446 6.17 -33.14 -4.51
CA GLY A 446 6.26 -33.61 -3.12
C GLY A 446 6.40 -32.53 -2.06
N CYS A 447 6.17 -31.27 -2.41
CA CYS A 447 6.05 -30.19 -1.43
C CYS A 447 4.86 -30.43 -0.48
N ALA A 448 4.97 -29.93 0.74
CA ALA A 448 3.88 -29.95 1.71
C ALA A 448 3.92 -28.73 2.62
N LEU A 449 2.74 -28.25 2.97
CA LEU A 449 2.55 -27.22 3.98
C LEU A 449 2.47 -27.88 5.35
N GLU A 450 3.41 -27.56 6.20
CA GLU A 450 3.40 -27.90 7.63
C GLU A 450 2.84 -26.74 8.40
N TRP A 451 1.98 -27.04 9.40
CA TRP A 451 1.45 -26.03 10.30
C TRP A 451 1.52 -26.50 11.74
N SER A 452 1.67 -25.55 12.66
CA SER A 452 1.69 -25.82 14.09
C SER A 452 1.16 -24.63 14.88
N LEU A 453 0.45 -24.91 15.96
CA LEU A 453 0.13 -23.91 16.98
C LEU A 453 1.35 -23.77 17.91
N GLU A 454 1.96 -22.58 17.93
CA GLU A 454 3.14 -22.33 18.77
C GLU A 454 2.82 -22.58 20.25
N GLU A 455 3.79 -23.12 20.98
CA GLU A 455 3.68 -23.50 22.40
C GLU A 455 2.66 -24.61 22.72
N HIS A 456 2.05 -25.22 21.69
CA HIS A 456 1.10 -26.33 21.81
C HIS A 456 1.52 -27.53 20.95
N GLN A 457 1.04 -28.74 21.34
CA GLN A 457 1.35 -29.96 20.58
C GLN A 457 0.37 -30.21 19.42
N GLU A 458 -0.21 -29.16 18.87
CA GLU A 458 -1.15 -29.25 17.76
C GLU A 458 -0.50 -28.81 16.45
N GLY A 459 -0.65 -29.60 15.41
CA GLY A 459 -0.06 -29.34 14.11
C GLY A 459 -0.44 -30.41 13.10
N GLY A 460 -0.03 -30.20 11.86
CA GLY A 460 -0.33 -31.12 10.77
C GLY A 460 0.41 -30.82 9.51
N ARG A 461 0.13 -31.60 8.47
CA ARG A 461 0.75 -31.50 7.15
C ARG A 461 -0.29 -31.67 6.07
N LEU A 462 -0.25 -30.75 5.09
CA LEU A 462 -1.11 -30.75 3.91
C LEU A 462 -0.23 -30.92 2.66
N PRO A 463 -0.48 -31.92 1.83
CA PRO A 463 0.29 -32.10 0.60
C PRO A 463 -0.02 -30.96 -0.39
N LEU A 464 0.99 -30.52 -1.12
CA LEU A 464 0.88 -29.60 -2.24
C LEU A 464 1.13 -30.39 -3.52
N GLU A 465 0.16 -30.44 -4.42
CA GLU A 465 0.39 -30.87 -5.79
C GLU A 465 1.30 -29.84 -6.47
N ALA A 466 2.22 -30.28 -7.33
CA ALA A 466 3.17 -29.35 -7.96
C ALA A 466 2.39 -28.25 -8.72
N PRO A 467 2.30 -27.02 -8.20
CA PRO A 467 1.56 -25.95 -8.84
C PRO A 467 2.35 -25.39 -10.02
N GLU A 468 1.63 -24.98 -11.03
CA GLU A 468 2.22 -24.22 -12.13
C GLU A 468 2.62 -22.81 -11.66
N SER A 469 3.56 -22.18 -12.36
CA SER A 469 3.87 -20.77 -12.17
C SER A 469 2.63 -19.89 -12.41
N MET A 470 2.54 -18.75 -11.74
CA MET A 470 1.40 -17.82 -11.81
C MET A 470 0.05 -18.48 -11.43
N SER A 471 0.07 -19.33 -10.40
CA SER A 471 -1.12 -20.04 -9.93
C SER A 471 -1.35 -19.87 -8.43
N VAL A 472 -2.56 -20.23 -8.00
CA VAL A 472 -2.96 -20.26 -6.58
C VAL A 472 -3.60 -21.63 -6.32
N GLN A 473 -3.05 -22.37 -5.37
CA GLN A 473 -3.59 -23.68 -4.98
C GLN A 473 -4.14 -23.65 -3.56
N ALA A 474 -5.44 -23.94 -3.43
CA ALA A 474 -6.08 -24.16 -2.12
C ALA A 474 -5.71 -25.55 -1.57
N LEU A 475 -5.40 -25.63 -0.27
CA LEU A 475 -4.93 -26.85 0.40
C LEU A 475 -5.99 -27.50 1.31
N GLY A 476 -7.25 -27.11 1.17
CA GLY A 476 -8.34 -27.63 1.99
C GLY A 476 -8.57 -26.76 3.24
N ARG A 477 -8.92 -27.36 4.37
CA ARG A 477 -9.22 -26.66 5.61
C ARG A 477 -8.49 -27.25 6.81
N ILE A 478 -8.03 -26.38 7.69
CA ILE A 478 -7.54 -26.71 9.01
C ILE A 478 -8.61 -26.26 10.00
N ASN A 479 -9.06 -27.19 10.84
CA ASN A 479 -9.99 -26.93 11.92
C ASN A 479 -9.26 -27.24 13.22
N MET A 480 -9.05 -26.22 14.06
CA MET A 480 -8.29 -26.32 15.29
C MET A 480 -9.15 -25.79 16.45
N ILE A 481 -9.16 -26.50 17.56
CA ILE A 481 -9.89 -26.05 18.73
C ILE A 481 -9.02 -25.10 19.54
N VAL A 482 -9.57 -23.92 19.89
CA VAL A 482 -8.89 -22.99 20.81
C VAL A 482 -8.64 -23.65 22.13
N PRO A 483 -7.38 -23.74 22.62
CA PRO A 483 -7.06 -24.39 23.87
C PRO A 483 -7.70 -23.68 25.07
N GLU A 484 -7.85 -24.39 26.17
CA GLU A 484 -8.28 -23.77 27.43
C GLU A 484 -7.17 -22.87 27.96
N LEU A 485 -7.53 -21.64 28.32
CA LEU A 485 -6.63 -20.60 28.78
C LEU A 485 -7.12 -20.03 30.10
N ASP A 486 -6.20 -19.70 30.99
CA ASP A 486 -6.52 -19.03 32.25
C ASP A 486 -6.69 -17.50 32.10
N ALA A 487 -6.06 -16.93 31.06
CA ALA A 487 -6.12 -15.51 30.72
C ALA A 487 -6.17 -15.34 29.20
N PRO A 488 -6.66 -14.19 28.66
CA PRO A 488 -6.60 -13.89 27.26
C PRO A 488 -5.18 -13.95 26.72
N ALA A 489 -5.02 -14.54 25.53
CA ALA A 489 -3.72 -14.71 24.89
C ALA A 489 -3.81 -14.46 23.37
N GLN A 490 -2.69 -14.15 22.77
CA GLN A 490 -2.53 -14.16 21.33
C GLN A 490 -1.94 -15.51 20.93
N LEU A 491 -2.70 -16.26 20.13
CA LEU A 491 -2.27 -17.54 19.60
C LEU A 491 -1.61 -17.30 18.22
N ARG A 492 -0.47 -17.94 18.01
CA ARG A 492 0.23 -17.88 16.74
C ARG A 492 0.28 -19.25 16.09
N ILE A 493 -0.27 -19.33 14.88
CA ILE A 493 -0.25 -20.51 14.04
C ILE A 493 0.83 -20.30 12.99
N ALA A 494 1.88 -21.09 13.04
CA ALA A 494 2.99 -21.05 12.09
C ALA A 494 2.70 -21.97 10.90
N PHE A 495 3.15 -21.53 9.72
CA PHE A 495 3.05 -22.26 8.45
C PHE A 495 4.41 -22.27 7.77
N VAL A 496 4.85 -23.45 7.32
CA VAL A 496 6.10 -23.65 6.60
C VAL A 496 5.87 -24.56 5.42
N LEU A 497 6.16 -24.08 4.22
CA LEU A 497 6.16 -24.90 3.01
C LEU A 497 7.53 -25.51 2.82
N ARG A 498 7.60 -26.84 2.75
CA ARG A 498 8.83 -27.60 2.51
C ARG A 498 8.74 -28.48 1.28
N ASP A 499 9.88 -28.68 0.64
CA ASP A 499 10.00 -29.68 -0.42
C ASP A 499 10.18 -31.11 0.15
N ALA A 500 10.28 -32.09 -0.75
CA ALA A 500 10.47 -33.49 -0.38
C ALA A 500 11.80 -33.77 0.38
N THR A 501 12.79 -32.87 0.30
CA THR A 501 14.06 -32.99 1.02
C THR A 501 14.02 -32.35 2.40
N GLY A 502 12.96 -31.63 2.72
CA GLY A 502 12.81 -30.85 3.95
C GLY A 502 13.33 -29.42 3.84
N PHE A 503 13.78 -28.98 2.66
CA PHE A 503 14.18 -27.58 2.43
C PHE A 503 12.97 -26.66 2.53
N GLU A 504 13.14 -25.57 3.27
CA GLU A 504 12.10 -24.55 3.45
C GLU A 504 12.02 -23.62 2.25
N ILE A 505 10.84 -23.57 1.62
CA ILE A 505 10.56 -22.74 0.44
C ILE A 505 9.94 -21.40 0.86
N ALA A 506 8.97 -21.44 1.78
CA ALA A 506 8.26 -20.27 2.27
C ALA A 506 7.77 -20.49 3.69
N ARG A 507 7.56 -19.38 4.41
CA ARG A 507 6.93 -19.37 5.73
C ARG A 507 5.93 -18.25 5.86
N ASN A 508 4.97 -18.43 6.76
CA ASN A 508 4.02 -17.40 7.17
C ASN A 508 3.44 -17.75 8.54
N ASN A 509 2.65 -16.85 9.11
CA ASN A 509 1.90 -17.11 10.34
C ASN A 509 0.53 -16.44 10.31
N LEU A 510 -0.37 -16.93 11.14
CA LEU A 510 -1.66 -16.32 11.48
C LEU A 510 -1.70 -16.09 12.99
N GLU A 511 -2.02 -14.87 13.39
CA GLU A 511 -2.20 -14.50 14.79
C GLU A 511 -3.68 -14.25 15.06
N VAL A 512 -4.22 -14.85 16.12
CA VAL A 512 -5.61 -14.68 16.55
C VAL A 512 -5.66 -14.44 18.06
N SER A 513 -6.61 -13.64 18.50
CA SER A 513 -6.86 -13.39 19.92
C SER A 513 -7.77 -14.48 20.49
N ALA A 514 -7.36 -15.11 21.57
CA ALA A 514 -8.13 -16.12 22.28
C ALA A 514 -8.48 -15.67 23.70
N TYR A 515 -9.69 -15.96 24.10
CA TYR A 515 -10.24 -15.52 25.38
C TYR A 515 -10.75 -16.72 26.19
N PRO A 516 -10.50 -16.78 27.51
CA PRO A 516 -11.16 -17.73 28.39
C PRO A 516 -12.69 -17.62 28.26
N LYS A 517 -13.40 -18.71 28.48
CA LYS A 517 -14.87 -18.66 28.53
C LYS A 517 -15.33 -17.61 29.53
N LEU A 518 -16.27 -16.80 29.10
CA LEU A 518 -16.82 -15.73 29.94
C LEU A 518 -17.41 -16.30 31.22
N LYS A 519 -16.90 -15.85 32.35
CA LYS A 519 -17.50 -16.10 33.65
C LYS A 519 -18.50 -14.98 33.93
N VAL A 520 -19.75 -15.28 33.70
CA VAL A 520 -20.83 -14.31 33.88
C VAL A 520 -21.19 -14.24 35.36
N ASP A 521 -21.29 -13.04 35.92
CA ASP A 521 -21.89 -12.83 37.21
C ASP A 521 -23.43 -12.90 37.06
N THR A 522 -23.96 -14.09 37.29
CA THR A 522 -25.38 -14.38 37.16
C THR A 522 -26.27 -13.69 38.21
N SER A 523 -25.69 -12.93 39.13
CA SER A 523 -26.44 -12.11 40.10
C SER A 523 -26.77 -10.74 39.54
N LEU A 524 -26.03 -10.26 38.50
CA LEU A 524 -26.24 -8.96 37.90
C LEU A 524 -27.52 -8.93 37.06
N ARG A 525 -28.34 -7.93 37.32
CA ARG A 525 -29.57 -7.65 36.58
C ARG A 525 -29.32 -6.57 35.54
N VAL A 526 -29.64 -6.89 34.30
CA VAL A 526 -29.45 -6.00 33.14
C VAL A 526 -30.83 -5.59 32.61
N TRP A 527 -30.98 -4.34 32.29
CA TRP A 527 -32.14 -3.83 31.60
C TRP A 527 -31.76 -3.07 30.33
N SER A 528 -32.63 -3.16 29.34
CA SER A 528 -32.54 -2.36 28.11
C SER A 528 -33.94 -2.15 27.54
N VAL A 529 -34.23 -0.98 27.05
CA VAL A 529 -35.41 -0.70 26.26
C VAL A 529 -35.41 -1.47 24.92
N HIS A 530 -34.21 -1.82 24.44
CA HIS A 530 -33.99 -2.58 23.21
C HIS A 530 -34.03 -4.08 23.52
N ARG A 531 -35.11 -4.73 23.11
CA ARG A 531 -35.37 -6.15 23.40
C ARG A 531 -34.24 -7.06 22.89
N GLU A 532 -33.73 -6.79 21.70
CA GLU A 532 -32.65 -7.57 21.11
C GLU A 532 -31.33 -7.49 21.89
N ILE A 533 -31.07 -6.35 22.56
CA ILE A 533 -29.91 -6.20 23.45
C ILE A 533 -30.12 -7.01 24.70
N LEU A 534 -31.28 -6.88 25.34
CA LEU A 534 -31.61 -7.63 26.55
C LEU A 534 -31.57 -9.14 26.31
N ASP A 535 -32.11 -9.62 25.19
CA ASP A 535 -32.09 -11.03 24.81
C ASP A 535 -30.64 -11.56 24.64
N ARG A 536 -29.71 -10.75 24.14
CA ARG A 536 -28.28 -11.11 24.06
C ARG A 536 -27.64 -11.24 25.46
N PHE A 537 -27.90 -10.30 26.36
CA PHE A 537 -27.38 -10.39 27.74
C PHE A 537 -27.96 -11.56 28.49
N THR A 538 -29.26 -11.85 28.35
CA THR A 538 -29.88 -13.02 28.97
C THR A 538 -29.36 -14.34 28.38
N ALA A 539 -29.07 -14.39 27.06
CA ALA A 539 -28.43 -15.54 26.45
C ALA A 539 -27.00 -15.77 26.95
N LEU A 540 -26.30 -14.72 27.40
CA LEU A 540 -25.01 -14.83 28.07
C LEU A 540 -25.12 -15.27 29.53
N GLY A 541 -26.33 -15.29 30.13
CA GLY A 541 -26.56 -15.75 31.51
C GLY A 541 -26.83 -14.65 32.55
N TYR A 542 -26.91 -13.37 32.10
CA TYR A 542 -27.32 -12.28 33.00
C TYR A 542 -28.83 -12.31 33.27
N LEU A 543 -29.25 -11.80 34.45
CA LEU A 543 -30.66 -11.70 34.77
C LEU A 543 -31.30 -10.46 34.14
N ALA A 544 -32.49 -10.62 33.58
CA ALA A 544 -33.26 -9.47 33.13
C ALA A 544 -33.88 -8.72 34.31
N ALA A 545 -33.64 -7.40 34.39
CA ALA A 545 -34.36 -6.55 35.31
C ALA A 545 -35.75 -6.20 34.74
N PRO A 546 -36.77 -5.95 35.58
CA PRO A 546 -38.10 -5.58 35.13
C PRO A 546 -38.14 -4.16 34.51
N ASP A 547 -37.31 -3.27 35.00
CA ASP A 547 -37.19 -1.87 34.60
C ASP A 547 -35.77 -1.33 34.87
N ALA A 548 -35.51 -0.09 34.48
CA ALA A 548 -34.21 0.55 34.65
C ALA A 548 -33.86 0.84 36.12
N GLU A 549 -34.83 1.13 36.97
CA GLU A 549 -34.60 1.44 38.38
C GLU A 549 -34.14 0.20 39.18
N ASN A 550 -34.57 -0.97 38.76
CA ASN A 550 -34.24 -2.25 39.37
C ASN A 550 -33.03 -2.95 38.70
N ALA A 551 -32.39 -2.30 37.77
CA ALA A 551 -31.23 -2.84 37.08
C ALA A 551 -29.92 -2.52 37.83
N ASP A 552 -28.99 -3.46 37.86
CA ASP A 552 -27.60 -3.19 38.25
C ASP A 552 -26.81 -2.53 37.14
N VAL A 553 -27.21 -2.76 35.88
CA VAL A 553 -26.67 -2.13 34.67
C VAL A 553 -27.78 -1.86 33.66
N VAL A 554 -27.90 -0.64 33.22
CA VAL A 554 -28.81 -0.21 32.14
C VAL A 554 -28.02 -0.17 30.83
N VAL A 555 -28.52 -0.83 29.79
CA VAL A 555 -27.87 -0.86 28.47
C VAL A 555 -28.70 -0.07 27.47
N VAL A 556 -28.08 0.95 26.87
CA VAL A 556 -28.73 1.91 25.98
C VAL A 556 -27.95 2.13 24.71
N ARG A 557 -28.62 2.63 23.66
CA ARG A 557 -27.98 3.10 22.41
C ARG A 557 -27.77 4.62 22.42
N SER A 558 -28.57 5.34 23.22
CA SER A 558 -28.45 6.77 23.42
C SER A 558 -28.78 7.10 24.87
N VAL A 559 -28.30 8.23 25.35
CA VAL A 559 -28.50 8.71 26.73
C VAL A 559 -29.41 9.95 26.65
N ASP A 560 -30.55 9.87 27.33
CA ASP A 560 -31.47 10.99 27.43
C ASP A 560 -31.32 11.78 28.75
N ALA A 561 -32.25 12.68 29.01
CA ALA A 561 -32.24 13.52 30.18
C ALA A 561 -32.41 12.80 31.48
N GLU A 562 -33.22 11.77 31.49
CA GLU A 562 -33.52 10.95 32.64
C GLU A 562 -32.37 10.01 32.95
N ASP A 563 -31.77 9.45 31.89
CA ASP A 563 -30.55 8.64 31.98
C ASP A 563 -29.37 9.42 32.59
N VAL A 564 -29.15 10.67 32.16
CA VAL A 564 -28.09 11.54 32.70
C VAL A 564 -28.32 11.79 34.20
N GLU A 565 -29.55 12.03 34.62
CA GLU A 565 -29.86 12.24 36.03
C GLU A 565 -29.68 10.96 36.84
N ALA A 566 -30.08 9.81 36.30
CA ALA A 566 -29.85 8.51 36.94
C ALA A 566 -28.35 8.19 37.07
N ILE A 567 -27.53 8.53 36.04
CA ILE A 567 -26.07 8.39 36.10
C ILE A 567 -25.49 9.27 37.25
N ARG A 568 -25.96 10.52 37.38
CA ARG A 568 -25.54 11.43 38.45
C ARG A 568 -25.86 10.90 39.85
N GLN A 569 -26.93 10.13 39.94
CA GLN A 569 -27.37 9.46 41.19
C GLN A 569 -26.67 8.12 41.42
N GLY A 570 -25.70 7.75 40.57
CA GLY A 570 -24.88 6.54 40.72
C GLY A 570 -25.35 5.36 39.87
N GLY A 571 -26.31 5.55 38.96
CA GLY A 571 -26.74 4.54 37.99
C GLY A 571 -25.59 4.13 37.07
N ARG A 572 -25.50 2.82 36.78
CA ARG A 572 -24.47 2.27 35.88
C ARG A 572 -25.05 2.05 34.47
N TYR A 573 -24.52 2.77 33.54
CA TYR A 573 -24.97 2.73 32.14
C TYR A 573 -23.89 2.21 31.23
N LEU A 574 -24.26 1.35 30.29
CA LEU A 574 -23.42 0.89 29.18
C LEU A 574 -24.07 1.36 27.89
N MET A 575 -23.44 2.30 27.22
CA MET A 575 -23.95 2.82 25.96
C MET A 575 -23.23 2.18 24.77
N PHE A 576 -23.99 1.53 23.89
CA PHE A 576 -23.52 1.09 22.59
C PHE A 576 -23.82 2.19 21.56
N ALA A 577 -22.85 3.08 21.34
CA ALA A 577 -22.90 4.06 20.27
C ALA A 577 -22.48 3.36 18.95
N GLY A 578 -23.40 2.71 18.28
CA GLY A 578 -23.16 1.98 17.05
C GLY A 578 -24.02 2.50 15.92
N ASP A 579 -23.75 1.99 14.71
CA ASP A 579 -24.57 2.22 13.53
C ASP A 579 -25.99 1.67 13.75
N ASP A 580 -26.87 2.51 14.23
CA ASP A 580 -28.28 2.22 14.17
C ASP A 580 -28.78 2.56 12.75
N PRO A 581 -29.25 1.58 11.96
CA PRO A 581 -29.79 1.85 10.63
C PRO A 581 -31.00 2.82 10.67
N GLU A 582 -31.66 2.95 11.82
CA GLU A 582 -32.75 3.91 12.03
C GLU A 582 -32.24 5.29 12.48
N GLN A 583 -31.03 5.36 13.04
CA GLN A 583 -30.39 6.62 13.31
C GLN A 583 -29.76 7.12 12.01
N LYS A 584 -30.49 7.97 11.30
CA LYS A 584 -30.05 8.63 10.06
C LYS A 584 -28.94 9.64 10.35
N PHE A 585 -27.77 9.15 10.85
CA PHE A 585 -26.66 9.99 11.23
C PHE A 585 -25.85 10.55 10.08
N ILE A 586 -26.08 10.06 8.86
CA ILE A 586 -25.26 10.45 7.72
C ILE A 586 -26.20 10.68 6.54
N ARG A 587 -26.18 11.90 6.04
CA ARG A 587 -26.52 12.13 4.65
C ARG A 587 -25.40 11.49 3.82
N ARG A 588 -25.67 10.31 3.26
CA ARG A 588 -24.83 9.69 2.22
C ARG A 588 -24.74 10.53 0.94
N ASP A 589 -25.48 11.64 0.90
CA ASP A 589 -25.65 12.52 -0.25
C ASP A 589 -24.71 13.74 -0.24
N GLU A 590 -23.80 13.87 0.72
CA GLU A 590 -22.74 14.87 0.58
C GLU A 590 -21.68 14.30 -0.37
N PRO A 591 -21.42 15.01 -1.49
CA PRO A 591 -20.32 14.61 -2.36
C PRO A 591 -19.02 14.52 -1.55
N PRO A 592 -18.12 13.59 -1.85
CA PRO A 592 -16.83 13.53 -1.18
C PRO A 592 -16.20 14.91 -1.22
N MET A 593 -15.65 15.36 -0.08
CA MET A 593 -14.96 16.65 -0.04
C MET A 593 -13.81 16.59 -1.03
N GLN A 594 -13.87 17.44 -2.05
CA GLN A 594 -12.76 17.57 -2.98
C GLN A 594 -11.49 17.94 -2.20
N PRO A 595 -10.34 17.35 -2.57
CA PRO A 595 -9.05 17.73 -2.01
C PRO A 595 -8.85 19.25 -2.03
N PRO A 596 -8.13 19.83 -1.07
CA PRO A 596 -7.94 21.29 -1.00
C PRO A 596 -7.41 21.92 -2.30
N TYR A 597 -6.63 21.19 -3.09
CA TYR A 597 -6.09 21.64 -4.38
C TYR A 597 -7.10 21.56 -5.53
N MET A 598 -8.23 20.87 -5.36
CA MET A 598 -9.35 20.86 -6.32
C MET A 598 -10.45 21.87 -5.94
N ARG A 599 -10.26 22.65 -4.87
CA ARG A 599 -11.15 23.77 -4.57
C ARG A 599 -10.73 24.93 -5.44
N ASP A 600 -11.66 25.42 -6.26
CA ASP A 600 -11.47 26.65 -6.98
C ASP A 600 -10.90 27.72 -6.04
N ALA A 601 -9.76 28.27 -6.42
CA ALA A 601 -9.12 29.39 -5.72
C ALA A 601 -9.97 30.68 -5.74
N ALA A 602 -11.24 30.58 -6.14
CA ALA A 602 -12.08 31.70 -6.50
C ALA A 602 -12.92 32.28 -5.35
N ASP A 603 -12.92 31.69 -4.14
CA ASP A 603 -13.67 32.32 -3.05
C ASP A 603 -12.86 32.51 -1.76
N PRO A 604 -12.10 33.63 -1.66
CA PRO A 604 -11.44 34.02 -0.42
C PRO A 604 -12.42 34.37 0.71
N SER A 605 -13.73 34.49 0.43
CA SER A 605 -14.74 34.89 1.41
C SER A 605 -15.24 33.74 2.29
N ASP A 606 -14.92 32.49 1.97
CA ASP A 606 -15.39 31.30 2.71
C ASP A 606 -14.45 30.91 3.88
N GLY A 607 -13.76 31.89 4.41
CA GLY A 607 -12.91 31.77 5.58
C GLY A 607 -13.64 31.22 6.78
N GLY A 608 -13.44 29.92 7.09
CA GLY A 608 -13.68 29.33 8.41
C GLY A 608 -15.13 29.16 8.86
N SER A 609 -16.11 29.71 8.16
CA SER A 609 -17.51 29.71 8.56
C SER A 609 -18.24 28.39 8.20
N THR A 610 -17.92 27.80 7.09
CA THR A 610 -18.59 26.60 6.59
C THR A 610 -18.30 25.34 7.42
N THR A 611 -17.10 25.22 7.98
CA THR A 611 -16.75 24.10 8.87
C THR A 611 -17.54 24.14 10.19
N ARG A 612 -17.79 25.34 10.74
CA ARG A 612 -18.64 25.50 11.93
C ARG A 612 -20.12 25.31 11.63
N ALA A 613 -20.61 25.82 10.50
CA ALA A 613 -22.00 25.66 10.10
C ALA A 613 -22.33 24.22 9.69
N ARG A 614 -21.41 23.53 9.00
CA ARG A 614 -21.55 22.09 8.64
C ARG A 614 -21.47 21.19 9.88
N ARG A 615 -20.68 21.54 10.91
CA ARG A 615 -20.68 20.85 12.21
C ARG A 615 -22.01 20.94 12.95
N ARG A 616 -22.81 22.01 12.70
CA ARG A 616 -24.16 22.17 13.24
C ARG A 616 -25.25 21.48 12.41
N ALA A 617 -24.99 21.23 11.13
CA ALA A 617 -25.97 20.65 10.22
C ALA A 617 -25.94 19.10 10.14
N SER A 618 -24.92 18.45 10.68
CA SER A 618 -24.94 17.02 10.93
C SER A 618 -25.88 16.75 12.09
N GLY A 619 -27.16 16.63 11.78
CA GLY A 619 -28.19 16.29 12.79
C GLY A 619 -27.80 14.99 13.45
N THR A 620 -27.30 15.10 14.64
CA THR A 620 -26.96 13.96 15.48
C THR A 620 -28.27 13.50 16.12
N GLY A 621 -28.60 12.23 16.05
CA GLY A 621 -29.70 11.66 16.83
C GLY A 621 -29.45 11.70 18.34
N LEU A 622 -28.46 12.48 18.80
CA LEU A 622 -28.20 12.87 20.16
C LEU A 622 -28.78 14.27 20.47
N SER A 623 -29.95 14.59 19.95
CA SER A 623 -30.56 15.90 20.17
C SER A 623 -30.65 16.32 21.63
N ASP A 624 -30.76 15.39 22.55
CA ASP A 624 -30.82 15.65 23.99
C ASP A 624 -29.42 15.76 24.61
N MET A 625 -28.43 15.01 24.14
CA MET A 625 -27.03 15.22 24.50
C MET A 625 -26.51 16.55 23.94
N ASP A 626 -26.88 16.93 22.73
CA ASP A 626 -26.50 18.22 22.12
C ASP A 626 -26.99 19.43 22.94
N ARG A 627 -28.15 19.31 23.59
CA ARG A 627 -28.69 20.38 24.46
C ARG A 627 -27.98 20.46 25.81
N ARG A 628 -27.54 19.35 26.37
CA ARG A 628 -26.91 19.25 27.70
C ARG A 628 -25.40 19.33 27.65
N PHE A 629 -24.82 18.85 26.56
CA PHE A 629 -23.39 18.88 26.29
C PHE A 629 -23.13 19.57 24.96
N PRO A 630 -23.33 20.88 24.85
CA PRO A 630 -23.32 21.63 23.60
C PRO A 630 -21.95 21.63 22.91
N THR A 631 -20.90 21.16 23.58
CA THR A 631 -19.57 21.01 23.02
C THR A 631 -19.28 19.60 22.50
N ILE A 632 -20.10 18.60 22.83
CA ILE A 632 -19.93 17.24 22.36
C ILE A 632 -20.55 17.10 20.99
N GLY A 633 -19.78 16.56 20.07
CA GLY A 633 -20.26 16.19 18.73
C GLY A 633 -19.97 14.74 18.44
N ILE A 634 -20.82 14.09 17.66
CA ILE A 634 -20.53 12.79 17.04
C ILE A 634 -20.12 13.05 15.61
N HIS A 635 -18.97 12.54 15.24
CA HIS A 635 -18.42 12.67 13.90
C HIS A 635 -18.11 11.28 13.34
N GLN A 636 -18.40 11.08 12.06
CA GLN A 636 -17.93 9.91 11.36
C GLN A 636 -16.39 9.89 11.42
N ARG A 637 -15.82 8.71 11.68
CA ARG A 637 -14.38 8.53 11.79
C ARG A 637 -13.64 8.67 10.47
N ASN A 638 -14.34 8.48 9.37
CA ASN A 638 -13.74 8.73 8.07
C ASN A 638 -13.30 10.18 8.06
N GLY A 639 -12.04 10.41 8.23
CA GLY A 639 -11.45 11.70 8.05
C GLY A 639 -11.84 12.32 6.70
N THR A 640 -11.25 13.39 6.35
CA THR A 640 -11.30 13.85 4.96
C THR A 640 -10.79 12.72 4.07
N MET A 641 -11.19 12.69 2.82
CA MET A 641 -10.74 11.73 1.80
C MET A 641 -9.22 11.53 1.81
N TRP A 642 -8.45 12.55 2.11
CA TRP A 642 -7.02 12.51 2.36
C TRP A 642 -6.59 11.76 3.62
N ARG A 643 -7.41 11.70 4.65
CA ARG A 643 -7.01 11.23 5.97
C ARG A 643 -7.65 9.93 6.38
N GLY A 644 -8.70 9.49 5.70
CA GLY A 644 -9.43 8.29 6.05
C GLY A 644 -8.87 7.03 5.43
N ASP A 645 -8.62 7.06 4.13
CA ASP A 645 -8.33 5.86 3.36
C ASP A 645 -6.84 5.68 3.10
N TRP A 646 -6.17 6.75 2.97
CA TRP A 646 -4.81 6.88 2.48
C TRP A 646 -3.77 6.98 3.59
N ILE A 647 -4.02 7.80 4.61
CA ILE A 647 -3.10 8.04 5.73
C ILE A 647 -3.49 7.02 6.75
N THR A 648 -4.15 6.31 7.06
CA THR A 648 -4.51 5.40 8.13
C THR A 648 -5.17 6.02 9.34
N SER A 649 -6.08 5.29 9.91
CA SER A 649 -6.65 5.57 11.21
C SER A 649 -6.00 4.65 12.22
N PHE A 650 -5.04 5.14 12.96
CA PHE A 650 -4.58 4.44 14.14
C PHE A 650 -5.67 4.48 15.19
N ASN A 651 -6.23 3.32 15.51
CA ASN A 651 -7.21 3.18 16.58
C ASN A 651 -6.57 2.47 17.76
N TRP A 652 -6.77 3.01 18.95
CA TRP A 652 -6.22 2.41 20.16
C TRP A 652 -7.22 2.41 21.31
N LEU A 653 -7.05 1.45 22.20
CA LEU A 653 -7.72 1.42 23.48
C LEU A 653 -6.87 2.15 24.53
N ARG A 654 -7.47 3.15 25.17
CA ARG A 654 -6.87 3.71 26.38
C ARG A 654 -6.86 2.63 27.43
N ARG A 655 -5.71 2.38 28.05
CA ARG A 655 -5.57 1.40 29.11
C ARG A 655 -6.45 1.79 30.29
N HIS A 656 -7.48 0.99 30.51
CA HIS A 656 -8.35 1.04 31.66
C HIS A 656 -8.40 -0.35 32.29
N ALA A 657 -8.68 -0.44 33.62
CA ALA A 657 -8.72 -1.72 34.29
C ALA A 657 -9.69 -2.73 33.62
N ALA A 658 -10.78 -2.24 33.03
CA ALA A 658 -11.73 -3.06 32.29
C ALA A 658 -11.13 -3.71 31.03
N PHE A 659 -10.08 -3.15 30.45
CA PHE A 659 -9.43 -3.62 29.23
C PHE A 659 -8.01 -4.17 29.46
N ALA A 660 -7.60 -4.26 30.73
CA ALA A 660 -6.22 -4.68 31.06
C ALA A 660 -5.90 -6.11 30.63
N GLN A 661 -6.92 -6.94 30.40
CA GLN A 661 -6.78 -8.34 29.99
C GLN A 661 -6.85 -8.56 28.48
N PHE A 662 -7.07 -7.54 27.67
CA PHE A 662 -7.06 -7.74 26.23
C PHE A 662 -5.64 -8.08 25.75
N PRO A 663 -5.49 -9.17 24.97
CA PRO A 663 -4.21 -9.54 24.39
C PRO A 663 -3.82 -8.58 23.27
N GLY A 664 -2.53 -8.55 22.96
CA GLY A 664 -1.99 -7.71 21.90
C GLY A 664 -1.54 -6.33 22.35
N GLY A 665 -1.21 -5.50 21.38
CA GLY A 665 -0.77 -4.12 21.58
C GLY A 665 -1.93 -3.16 21.89
N PRO A 666 -1.63 -1.87 22.08
CA PRO A 666 -2.67 -0.86 22.30
C PRO A 666 -3.46 -0.53 21.03
N LEU A 667 -2.94 -0.82 19.84
CA LEU A 667 -3.64 -0.61 18.57
C LEU A 667 -4.69 -1.70 18.37
N LEU A 668 -5.83 -1.30 17.82
CA LEU A 668 -6.91 -2.21 17.50
C LEU A 668 -6.64 -2.84 16.12
N ASP A 669 -6.58 -4.15 16.09
CA ASP A 669 -6.34 -4.98 14.92
C ASP A 669 -7.62 -5.68 14.42
N LEU A 670 -7.48 -6.66 13.53
CA LEU A 670 -8.60 -7.43 12.97
C LEU A 670 -9.43 -8.18 14.03
N ALA A 671 -8.88 -8.46 15.22
CA ALA A 671 -9.65 -9.06 16.31
C ALA A 671 -10.78 -8.14 16.80
N PHE A 672 -10.66 -6.84 16.56
CA PHE A 672 -11.63 -5.81 16.97
C PHE A 672 -12.52 -5.33 15.81
N GLU A 673 -12.38 -5.85 14.61
CA GLU A 673 -13.11 -5.39 13.41
C GLU A 673 -14.62 -5.18 13.64
N ARG A 674 -15.25 -6.12 14.37
CA ARG A 674 -16.70 -6.11 14.60
C ARG A 674 -17.17 -5.15 15.70
N VAL A 675 -16.24 -4.56 16.44
CA VAL A 675 -16.55 -3.67 17.58
C VAL A 675 -15.96 -2.27 17.40
N LEU A 676 -15.29 -2.01 16.29
CA LEU A 676 -14.78 -0.68 15.99
C LEU A 676 -15.94 0.27 15.70
N PRO A 677 -16.00 1.42 16.39
CA PRO A 677 -17.03 2.40 16.12
C PRO A 677 -16.75 3.14 14.82
N HIS A 678 -17.76 3.34 14.00
CA HIS A 678 -17.67 4.18 12.80
C HIS A 678 -17.75 5.68 13.12
N HIS A 679 -18.05 6.03 14.36
CA HIS A 679 -18.17 7.40 14.84
C HIS A 679 -17.30 7.63 16.07
N VAL A 680 -16.91 8.88 16.27
CA VAL A 680 -16.19 9.33 17.46
C VAL A 680 -16.95 10.45 18.16
N LEU A 681 -16.89 10.43 19.48
CA LEU A 681 -17.32 11.53 20.32
C LEU A 681 -16.20 12.54 20.45
N THR A 682 -16.46 13.81 20.17
CA THR A 682 -15.48 14.90 20.27
C THR A 682 -16.02 16.03 21.14
N GLY A 683 -15.12 16.90 21.58
CA GLY A 683 -15.51 18.13 22.27
C GLY A 683 -15.83 17.96 23.75
N PHE A 684 -15.51 16.80 24.37
CA PHE A 684 -15.65 16.63 25.80
C PHE A 684 -14.84 17.66 26.57
N ARG A 685 -15.51 18.33 27.49
CA ARG A 685 -14.86 19.18 28.50
C ARG A 685 -14.99 18.53 29.87
N PRO A 686 -13.95 18.56 30.72
CA PRO A 686 -14.01 17.89 32.03
C PRO A 686 -15.24 18.26 32.86
N TRP A 687 -15.63 19.52 32.86
CA TRP A 687 -16.78 20.02 33.62
C TRP A 687 -18.16 19.66 33.04
N GLU A 688 -18.23 19.04 31.87
CA GLU A 688 -19.48 18.52 31.28
C GLU A 688 -19.74 17.08 31.71
N ILE A 689 -18.71 16.42 32.28
CA ILE A 689 -18.75 15.00 32.65
C ILE A 689 -18.74 14.82 34.18
N GLU A 690 -18.25 15.84 34.94
CA GLU A 690 -18.33 15.87 36.39
C GLU A 690 -19.71 16.30 36.87
#